data_1ca1150c35cc07706c114b7a1054256e
#
_entry.id   1ca1150c35cc07706c114b7a1054256e
#
_cell.length_a   1.000
_cell.length_b   1.000
_cell.length_c   1.000
_cell.angle_alpha   90.00
_cell.angle_beta   90.00
_cell.angle_gamma   90.00
#
_symmetry.space_group_name_H-M   'P 1'
#
loop_
_entity.id
_entity.type
_entity.pdbx_description
1 polymer ?
#
loop_
_entity_poly.entity_id
_entity_poly.type
_entity_poly.pdbx_seq_one_letter_code
_entity_poly.pdbx_strand_id
1 'polypeptide(L)'
;MKKLTLILLLVCMLPKGTYGQTTDDALLRNRLESYFSHYKPIGAQFSRRAHLSACEIDTTERNITILANETFAEQAFTPQSVERIEQEVRKLLVGQYADYSFSILTHNRDIHELIPNRLREKPDKKRQWNNIDYQGAPWVRNVSSPISIRHGLDGRHVALWASHGYYYNIAKEEWEWQRPRLFATSEDLYTQTIVVPYLIPMLENAGAIVFTPRERVWQKEEIIVDNDGSKRNYIEATASNKWKNTPNSGFAFHQGPYVDGENPFQAGTARMVKTTGSKTRYSFVSYQPEFPRTGKYAVYVSYQTLPNSIDDAHYTVWHRGERTEFRINQRMGGGTWVYLGTFEFDKGYSEFNRITLTNHSSKNGVITTDAVRFGGGMGNIQRGDRVSGMPRALEGARYYAQWAGMPYSVYSSKNGQDDYGDDINARSNMVNYLGGGSPFMPDSAGLHVPIELSLAVHSDAGLRRDGRSLIGTLSICTTDFNEGLLGSKVSRLASRDYADALLDGIVTDMRYKYGKWNRREIYDRNYSETRQPEVPSAIIETLSHQNFADMRYALDPNFRFTLARSLYKTTLRFMSEMHNKEYVVTPLAPTNFRISLDNKGMARLEWDGVDDPQEKTASPSGYIIYKGIEGMDFDNGTVVRSRNNYEVRLEPGLLYHFKVAAFNDGGKSFTTETLSAVYQPEAKGNILIINGFNRLSSPAVRFSDTEQGFDLDEDPGVTRGCMPGWMGRQLNFDNNSRSFGDSGDEMAGTFLAGNDFNYVSTHAKAIVAAGKYNIVSASVKAVESKQLPLEQFDMIDLLLGLERDDTHSLVYYKTMKPALQHLLRQYANQGGSLLVSGAYVGSDMKSDEDKNMLAEVLKCQSASPYKAANDSITGMGTTFDFYHQMNEEHYAATAADVINPVGKAFAAMRYADGQTAAVAYQGNDYRALTMGFPFECIKSDKKRNTLMRGMINFLINRQ
;
A
#
# COMPACT_ATOMS: atom_id res chain seq x y z
N MET A 1 24.97 9.77 -35.03
CA MET A 1 26.46 9.73 -35.18
C MET A 1 27.04 10.78 -36.11
N LYS A 2 26.47 11.11 -37.28
CA LYS A 2 27.16 12.09 -38.22
C LYS A 2 27.08 13.57 -37.80
N LYS A 3 26.08 14.01 -37.01
CA LYS A 3 25.99 15.44 -36.58
C LYS A 3 26.74 15.71 -35.29
N LEU A 4 26.85 14.75 -34.36
CA LEU A 4 27.64 14.95 -33.13
C LEU A 4 29.14 14.93 -33.38
N THR A 5 29.59 14.10 -34.34
CA THR A 5 30.99 14.07 -34.75
C THR A 5 31.41 15.35 -35.46
N LEU A 6 30.48 16.07 -36.11
CA LEU A 6 30.77 17.34 -36.76
C LEU A 6 30.97 18.49 -35.78
N ILE A 7 30.26 18.52 -34.65
CA ILE A 7 30.42 19.54 -33.62
C ILE A 7 31.73 19.34 -32.85
N LEU A 8 32.13 18.10 -32.57
CA LEU A 8 33.41 17.79 -31.93
C LEU A 8 34.62 18.05 -32.84
N LEU A 9 34.46 17.86 -34.16
CA LEU A 9 35.52 18.14 -35.15
C LEU A 9 35.64 19.64 -35.49
N LEU A 10 34.57 20.43 -35.32
CA LEU A 10 34.66 21.88 -35.51
C LEU A 10 35.39 22.60 -34.34
N VAL A 11 35.33 22.02 -33.13
CA VAL A 11 36.08 22.53 -31.97
C VAL A 11 37.61 22.26 -32.11
N CYS A 12 38.02 21.26 -32.95
CA CYS A 12 39.45 20.94 -33.15
C CYS A 12 40.11 21.66 -34.32
N MET A 13 39.37 22.41 -35.16
CA MET A 13 39.92 23.08 -36.36
C MET A 13 39.74 24.62 -36.41
N LEU A 14 39.43 25.25 -35.30
CA LEU A 14 39.57 26.70 -35.22
C LEU A 14 41.04 27.05 -34.92
N PRO A 15 41.65 28.00 -35.62
CA PRO A 15 43.03 28.40 -35.35
C PRO A 15 43.05 28.93 -33.90
N LYS A 16 44.03 28.51 -33.09
CA LYS A 16 44.38 29.09 -31.82
C LYS A 16 44.76 30.55 -32.02
N GLY A 17 43.80 31.40 -32.26
CA GLY A 17 43.94 32.81 -31.97
C GLY A 17 43.96 32.97 -30.48
N THR A 18 45.09 33.28 -29.91
CA THR A 18 45.21 33.80 -28.56
C THR A 18 44.49 35.14 -28.50
N TYR A 19 43.11 35.09 -28.36
CA TYR A 19 42.39 36.25 -27.87
C TYR A 19 42.75 36.36 -26.39
N GLY A 20 43.57 37.33 -26.05
CA GLY A 20 43.80 37.77 -24.68
C GLY A 20 42.40 38.03 -24.06
N GLN A 21 42.10 37.38 -22.96
CA GLN A 21 40.90 37.69 -22.19
C GLN A 21 40.91 39.18 -21.90
N THR A 22 39.93 39.92 -22.36
CA THR A 22 39.83 41.34 -22.01
C THR A 22 39.56 41.43 -20.50
N THR A 23 39.98 42.50 -19.84
CA THR A 23 39.72 42.72 -18.41
C THR A 23 38.20 42.66 -18.11
N ASP A 24 37.41 43.10 -19.08
CA ASP A 24 35.95 43.09 -19.00
C ASP A 24 35.35 41.67 -19.06
N ASP A 25 35.91 40.77 -19.89
CA ASP A 25 35.48 39.35 -19.94
C ASP A 25 35.75 38.66 -18.62
N ALA A 26 36.90 38.87 -18.02
CA ALA A 26 37.25 38.31 -16.71
C ALA A 26 36.34 38.85 -15.61
N LEU A 27 35.98 40.12 -15.66
CA LEU A 27 35.12 40.76 -14.70
C LEU A 27 33.67 40.23 -14.82
N LEU A 28 33.16 40.01 -16.04
CA LEU A 28 31.84 39.42 -16.27
C LEU A 28 31.78 37.99 -15.72
N ARG A 29 32.77 37.14 -16.04
CA ARG A 29 32.88 35.79 -15.53
C ARG A 29 32.87 35.75 -14.00
N ASN A 30 33.61 36.61 -13.35
CA ASN A 30 33.65 36.72 -11.89
C ASN A 30 32.29 37.11 -11.29
N ARG A 31 31.54 38.02 -11.92
CA ARG A 31 30.18 38.39 -11.47
C ARG A 31 29.21 37.24 -11.63
N LEU A 32 29.25 36.53 -12.75
CA LEU A 32 28.41 35.37 -12.98
C LEU A 32 28.75 34.20 -12.01
N GLU A 33 30.03 33.93 -11.77
CA GLU A 33 30.45 32.94 -10.78
C GLU A 33 29.97 33.34 -9.38
N SER A 34 30.13 34.59 -8.99
CA SER A 34 29.60 35.08 -7.72
C SER A 34 28.10 34.91 -7.61
N TYR A 35 27.36 35.16 -8.67
CA TYR A 35 25.91 34.94 -8.70
C TYR A 35 25.54 33.48 -8.48
N PHE A 36 26.05 32.57 -9.30
CA PHE A 36 25.68 31.14 -9.20
C PHE A 36 26.15 30.54 -7.87
N SER A 37 27.32 30.88 -7.36
CA SER A 37 27.85 30.34 -6.10
C SER A 37 27.08 30.81 -4.86
N HIS A 38 26.36 31.91 -4.93
CA HIS A 38 25.49 32.44 -3.86
C HIS A 38 23.98 32.23 -4.15
N TYR A 39 23.64 31.68 -5.31
CA TYR A 39 22.26 31.49 -5.70
C TYR A 39 21.53 30.53 -4.73
N LYS A 40 20.30 30.90 -4.37
CA LYS A 40 19.42 30.07 -3.53
C LYS A 40 18.10 29.83 -4.28
N PRO A 41 17.75 28.57 -4.53
CA PRO A 41 16.47 28.25 -5.14
C PRO A 41 15.31 28.58 -4.20
N ILE A 42 14.14 28.91 -4.78
CA ILE A 42 12.95 29.21 -3.99
C ILE A 42 12.40 27.91 -3.41
N GLY A 43 12.20 27.88 -2.09
CA GLY A 43 11.53 26.77 -1.40
C GLY A 43 12.31 25.46 -1.35
N ALA A 44 13.57 25.45 -1.78
CA ALA A 44 14.46 24.31 -1.77
C ALA A 44 15.88 24.68 -1.28
N GLN A 45 16.72 23.66 -1.09
CA GLN A 45 18.13 23.84 -0.76
C GLN A 45 18.95 22.94 -1.68
N PHE A 46 20.10 23.45 -2.17
CA PHE A 46 21.06 22.61 -2.86
C PHE A 46 21.95 21.88 -1.86
N SER A 47 22.19 20.60 -2.09
CA SER A 47 23.19 19.83 -1.33
C SER A 47 24.64 20.21 -1.67
N ARG A 48 24.85 20.79 -2.85
CA ARG A 48 26.13 21.29 -3.37
C ARG A 48 25.96 22.73 -3.84
N ARG A 49 27.08 23.45 -4.02
CA ARG A 49 27.02 24.80 -4.58
C ARG A 49 26.84 24.74 -6.09
N ALA A 50 25.93 25.54 -6.60
CA ALA A 50 25.93 25.90 -8.01
C ALA A 50 27.17 26.79 -8.31
N HIS A 51 27.69 26.72 -9.51
CA HIS A 51 28.81 27.57 -9.99
C HIS A 51 28.75 27.70 -11.50
N LEU A 52 29.51 28.68 -12.03
CA LEU A 52 29.64 28.88 -13.47
C LEU A 52 30.62 27.84 -14.03
N SER A 53 30.16 26.98 -14.94
CA SER A 53 31.02 26.00 -15.63
C SER A 53 31.74 26.63 -16.83
N ALA A 54 31.03 27.46 -17.61
CA ALA A 54 31.59 28.16 -18.77
C ALA A 54 30.79 29.42 -19.07
N CYS A 55 31.45 30.34 -19.77
CA CYS A 55 30.81 31.52 -20.32
C CYS A 55 31.44 31.82 -21.69
N GLU A 56 30.65 31.64 -22.74
CA GLU A 56 31.07 31.88 -24.12
C GLU A 56 30.51 33.21 -24.60
N ILE A 57 31.36 34.09 -25.13
CA ILE A 57 30.96 35.42 -25.59
C ILE A 57 31.16 35.45 -27.08
N ASP A 58 30.08 35.52 -27.83
CA ASP A 58 30.11 35.77 -29.26
C ASP A 58 29.92 37.26 -29.50
N THR A 59 31.03 37.92 -29.84
CA THR A 59 31.05 39.37 -30.12
C THR A 59 30.46 39.72 -31.47
N THR A 60 30.40 38.75 -32.39
CA THR A 60 29.82 38.93 -33.73
C THR A 60 28.31 38.94 -33.68
N GLU A 61 27.73 37.94 -33.05
CA GLU A 61 26.25 37.80 -32.87
C GLU A 61 25.75 38.54 -31.62
N ARG A 62 26.64 39.16 -30.85
CA ARG A 62 26.37 39.87 -29.58
C ARG A 62 25.53 38.95 -28.62
N ASN A 63 25.98 37.73 -28.46
CA ASN A 63 25.30 36.74 -27.62
C ASN A 63 26.25 36.13 -26.57
N ILE A 64 25.76 35.84 -25.37
CA ILE A 64 26.51 35.21 -24.29
C ILE A 64 25.82 33.90 -23.93
N THR A 65 26.52 32.79 -24.06
CA THR A 65 26.09 31.49 -23.56
C THR A 65 26.69 31.26 -22.17
N ILE A 66 25.83 31.18 -21.16
CA ILE A 66 26.17 31.01 -19.76
C ILE A 66 25.88 29.56 -19.40
N LEU A 67 26.88 28.76 -19.07
CA LEU A 67 26.74 27.40 -18.64
C LEU A 67 26.96 27.31 -17.13
N ALA A 68 25.88 27.07 -16.37
CA ALA A 68 25.93 26.70 -14.97
C ALA A 68 26.17 25.18 -14.82
N ASN A 69 26.74 24.79 -13.68
CA ASN A 69 26.97 23.36 -13.40
C ASN A 69 25.64 22.56 -13.21
N GLU A 70 25.75 21.26 -13.18
CA GLU A 70 24.59 20.34 -13.03
C GLU A 70 23.76 20.60 -11.77
N THR A 71 24.40 21.04 -10.67
CA THR A 71 23.69 21.40 -9.43
C THR A 71 22.61 22.47 -9.67
N PHE A 72 22.82 23.39 -10.62
CA PHE A 72 21.83 24.41 -10.93
C PHE A 72 20.56 23.82 -11.56
N ALA A 73 20.67 22.68 -12.23
CA ALA A 73 19.52 21.94 -12.78
C ALA A 73 18.69 21.24 -11.70
N GLU A 74 19.23 21.00 -10.49
CA GLU A 74 18.59 20.20 -9.44
C GLU A 74 17.39 20.90 -8.75
N GLN A 75 17.04 22.12 -9.16
CA GLN A 75 15.91 22.90 -8.63
C GLN A 75 14.63 22.70 -9.45
N ALA A 76 13.50 23.12 -8.87
CA ALA A 76 12.26 23.30 -9.61
C ALA A 76 12.32 24.58 -10.44
N PHE A 77 12.18 24.44 -11.75
CA PHE A 77 12.01 25.59 -12.64
C PHE A 77 10.51 25.87 -12.83
N THR A 78 10.13 27.12 -12.55
CA THR A 78 8.81 27.65 -12.86
C THR A 78 8.97 28.86 -13.79
N PRO A 79 7.93 29.27 -14.54
CA PRO A 79 8.01 30.50 -15.33
C PRO A 79 8.53 31.70 -14.53
N GLN A 80 8.05 31.85 -13.29
CA GLN A 80 8.46 32.96 -12.40
C GLN A 80 9.91 32.83 -11.92
N SER A 81 10.38 31.61 -11.63
CA SER A 81 11.79 31.42 -11.21
C SER A 81 12.75 31.67 -12.35
N VAL A 82 12.40 31.26 -13.57
CA VAL A 82 13.22 31.50 -14.78
C VAL A 82 13.28 33.00 -15.07
N GLU A 83 12.15 33.70 -15.11
CA GLU A 83 12.09 35.13 -15.30
C GLU A 83 12.94 35.89 -14.26
N ARG A 84 12.86 35.50 -12.98
CA ARG A 84 13.70 36.09 -11.93
C ARG A 84 15.20 35.86 -12.20
N ILE A 85 15.59 34.63 -12.55
CA ILE A 85 16.98 34.29 -12.86
C ILE A 85 17.50 35.17 -14.01
N GLU A 86 16.72 35.29 -15.08
CA GLU A 86 17.08 36.12 -16.23
C GLU A 86 17.18 37.59 -15.88
N GLN A 87 16.26 38.13 -15.09
CA GLN A 87 16.33 39.53 -14.61
C GLN A 87 17.57 39.76 -13.72
N GLU A 88 17.92 38.81 -12.86
CA GLU A 88 19.12 38.91 -12.01
C GLU A 88 20.42 38.83 -12.84
N VAL A 89 20.50 37.91 -13.80
CA VAL A 89 21.64 37.78 -14.72
C VAL A 89 21.73 39.00 -15.63
N ARG A 90 20.62 39.51 -16.16
CA ARG A 90 20.60 40.74 -16.99
C ARG A 90 21.27 41.92 -16.27
N LYS A 91 21.08 42.09 -14.96
CA LYS A 91 21.70 43.17 -14.16
C LYS A 91 23.25 43.04 -14.05
N LEU A 92 23.77 41.84 -14.30
CA LEU A 92 25.21 41.58 -14.26
C LEU A 92 25.91 41.93 -15.60
N LEU A 93 25.14 41.98 -16.70
CA LEU A 93 25.61 42.34 -18.03
C LEU A 93 25.67 43.86 -18.13
N VAL A 94 26.80 44.43 -17.82
CA VAL A 94 27.02 45.87 -17.82
C VAL A 94 28.12 46.28 -18.81
N GLY A 95 28.24 47.59 -19.11
CA GLY A 95 29.23 48.11 -20.05
C GLY A 95 28.96 47.59 -21.46
N GLN A 96 29.96 47.05 -22.14
CA GLN A 96 29.87 46.57 -23.52
C GLN A 96 28.89 45.39 -23.68
N TYR A 97 28.52 44.68 -22.60
CA TYR A 97 27.61 43.53 -22.63
C TYR A 97 26.15 43.89 -22.33
N ALA A 98 25.82 45.14 -22.04
CA ALA A 98 24.50 45.58 -21.61
C ALA A 98 23.38 45.17 -22.60
N ASP A 99 23.70 45.27 -23.89
CA ASP A 99 22.72 44.99 -24.98
C ASP A 99 22.91 43.60 -25.62
N TYR A 100 23.76 42.74 -25.04
CA TYR A 100 23.90 41.39 -25.56
C TYR A 100 22.68 40.53 -25.19
N SER A 101 22.26 39.69 -26.14
CA SER A 101 21.37 38.57 -25.83
C SER A 101 22.14 37.54 -24.99
N PHE A 102 21.43 36.69 -24.23
CA PHE A 102 22.05 35.59 -23.50
C PHE A 102 21.12 34.42 -23.38
N SER A 103 21.71 33.25 -23.22
CA SER A 103 21.05 32.01 -22.83
C SER A 103 21.72 31.41 -21.58
N ILE A 104 20.92 30.80 -20.72
CA ILE A 104 21.42 30.13 -19.51
C ILE A 104 21.18 28.65 -19.68
N LEU A 105 22.28 27.90 -19.70
CA LEU A 105 22.24 26.44 -19.84
C LEU A 105 22.69 25.77 -18.54
N THR A 106 22.09 24.66 -18.23
CA THR A 106 22.54 23.75 -17.18
C THR A 106 22.19 22.32 -17.62
N HIS A 107 23.03 21.35 -17.31
CA HIS A 107 22.86 19.98 -17.78
C HIS A 107 22.66 19.92 -19.32
N ASN A 108 23.40 20.73 -20.06
CA ASN A 108 23.36 20.91 -21.53
C ASN A 108 21.96 21.29 -22.09
N ARG A 109 21.09 21.92 -21.25
CA ARG A 109 19.74 22.36 -21.63
C ARG A 109 19.53 23.81 -21.22
N ASP A 110 18.78 24.51 -22.03
CA ASP A 110 18.30 25.84 -21.65
C ASP A 110 17.34 25.71 -20.45
N ILE A 111 17.43 26.66 -19.49
CA ILE A 111 16.61 26.66 -18.29
C ILE A 111 15.09 26.71 -18.60
N HIS A 112 14.70 27.30 -19.72
CA HIS A 112 13.31 27.25 -20.19
C HIS A 112 12.85 25.82 -20.54
N GLU A 113 13.73 24.96 -21.03
CA GLU A 113 13.40 23.57 -21.30
C GLU A 113 13.11 22.78 -20.03
N LEU A 114 13.67 23.21 -18.89
CA LEU A 114 13.51 22.54 -17.59
C LEU A 114 12.23 22.92 -16.86
N ILE A 115 11.43 23.87 -17.38
CA ILE A 115 10.08 24.15 -16.87
C ILE A 115 9.19 22.93 -17.18
N PRO A 116 8.53 22.32 -16.16
CA PRO A 116 7.65 21.19 -16.38
C PRO A 116 6.43 21.52 -17.26
N ASN A 117 5.97 20.54 -18.01
CA ASN A 117 4.85 20.75 -18.95
C ASN A 117 3.60 21.30 -18.27
N ARG A 118 3.28 20.83 -17.06
CA ARG A 118 2.12 21.28 -16.26
C ARG A 118 2.14 22.79 -15.91
N LEU A 119 3.30 23.43 -16.01
CA LEU A 119 3.49 24.86 -15.69
C LEU A 119 3.66 25.73 -16.94
N ARG A 120 3.66 25.13 -18.14
CA ARG A 120 3.81 25.87 -19.40
C ARG A 120 2.47 26.39 -19.89
N GLU A 121 2.44 27.60 -20.41
CA GLU A 121 1.29 28.16 -21.10
C GLU A 121 0.89 27.31 -22.31
N LYS A 122 1.87 26.80 -23.06
CA LYS A 122 1.70 25.84 -24.15
C LYS A 122 2.53 24.61 -23.87
N PRO A 123 1.88 23.46 -23.57
CA PRO A 123 2.57 22.20 -23.34
C PRO A 123 3.47 21.80 -24.52
N ASP A 124 4.66 21.33 -24.22
CA ASP A 124 5.55 20.74 -25.22
C ASP A 124 5.05 19.33 -25.58
N LYS A 125 4.51 19.21 -26.79
CA LYS A 125 3.95 17.97 -27.30
C LYS A 125 4.97 16.82 -27.41
N LYS A 126 6.27 17.11 -27.49
CA LYS A 126 7.33 16.08 -27.49
C LYS A 126 7.43 15.31 -26.17
N ARG A 127 6.82 15.83 -25.08
CA ARG A 127 6.79 15.23 -23.77
C ARG A 127 5.46 14.54 -23.44
N GLN A 128 4.55 14.42 -24.40
CA GLN A 128 3.23 13.81 -24.24
C GLN A 128 3.08 12.64 -25.18
N TRP A 129 2.16 11.73 -24.86
CA TRP A 129 1.84 10.59 -25.72
C TRP A 129 1.23 11.01 -27.07
N ASN A 130 0.52 12.13 -27.11
CA ASN A 130 -0.18 12.60 -28.31
C ASN A 130 -1.12 11.52 -28.91
N ASN A 131 -0.72 10.96 -30.07
CA ASN A 131 -1.46 9.90 -30.75
C ASN A 131 -1.04 8.49 -30.30
N ILE A 132 -0.05 8.37 -29.40
CA ILE A 132 0.37 7.09 -28.84
C ILE A 132 -0.61 6.77 -27.72
N ASP A 133 -1.50 5.81 -27.96
CA ASP A 133 -2.42 5.31 -26.95
C ASP A 133 -2.78 3.85 -27.24
N TYR A 134 -3.07 3.10 -26.22
CA TYR A 134 -3.57 1.74 -26.33
C TYR A 134 -5.09 1.75 -26.29
N GLN A 135 -5.74 1.37 -27.38
CA GLN A 135 -7.20 1.38 -27.56
C GLN A 135 -7.85 -0.01 -27.43
N GLY A 136 -7.08 -1.03 -27.06
CA GLY A 136 -7.55 -2.41 -26.92
C GLY A 136 -8.17 -2.72 -25.55
N ALA A 137 -8.57 -3.98 -25.38
CA ALA A 137 -8.95 -4.48 -24.04
C ALA A 137 -7.74 -4.48 -23.10
N PRO A 138 -7.88 -4.03 -21.85
CA PRO A 138 -6.79 -4.07 -20.88
C PRO A 138 -6.35 -5.51 -20.63
N TRP A 139 -5.16 -5.69 -20.07
CA TRP A 139 -4.63 -7.01 -19.75
C TRP A 139 -5.58 -7.81 -18.86
N VAL A 140 -6.08 -7.20 -17.77
CA VAL A 140 -7.06 -7.79 -16.86
C VAL A 140 -8.20 -6.81 -16.62
N ARG A 141 -9.43 -7.29 -16.70
CA ARG A 141 -10.64 -6.50 -16.35
C ARG A 141 -11.52 -7.29 -15.40
N ASN A 142 -11.77 -6.77 -14.22
CA ASN A 142 -12.81 -7.26 -13.31
C ASN A 142 -14.18 -6.82 -13.84
N VAL A 143 -14.97 -7.78 -14.35
CA VAL A 143 -16.30 -7.50 -14.91
C VAL A 143 -17.43 -7.63 -13.88
N SER A 144 -17.10 -8.08 -12.67
CA SER A 144 -18.01 -8.06 -11.52
C SER A 144 -18.01 -6.73 -10.77
N SER A 145 -17.10 -5.79 -11.11
CA SER A 145 -17.13 -4.46 -10.52
C SER A 145 -18.47 -3.77 -10.74
N PRO A 146 -19.15 -3.27 -9.69
CA PRO A 146 -20.47 -2.66 -9.82
C PRO A 146 -20.43 -1.21 -10.35
N ILE A 147 -19.24 -0.65 -10.52
CA ILE A 147 -19.03 0.72 -11.03
C ILE A 147 -18.17 0.72 -12.28
N SER A 148 -18.32 1.75 -13.10
CA SER A 148 -17.43 2.10 -14.20
C SER A 148 -16.64 3.37 -13.85
N ILE A 149 -15.37 3.39 -14.22
CA ILE A 149 -14.44 4.50 -13.96
C ILE A 149 -14.22 5.24 -15.27
N ARG A 150 -14.39 6.56 -15.29
CA ARG A 150 -14.34 7.39 -16.51
C ARG A 150 -13.14 8.31 -16.54
N HIS A 151 -12.80 8.91 -15.40
CA HIS A 151 -11.77 9.92 -15.25
C HIS A 151 -10.70 9.50 -14.23
N GLY A 152 -10.55 8.18 -13.99
CA GLY A 152 -9.48 7.56 -13.24
C GLY A 152 -8.42 6.99 -14.17
N LEU A 153 -7.93 5.81 -13.78
CA LEU A 153 -6.89 5.06 -14.50
C LEU A 153 -7.42 3.79 -15.17
N ASP A 154 -8.74 3.73 -15.52
CA ASP A 154 -9.33 2.52 -16.11
C ASP A 154 -8.58 2.08 -17.37
N GLY A 155 -8.11 0.84 -17.35
CA GLY A 155 -7.36 0.24 -18.44
C GLY A 155 -5.91 0.73 -18.61
N ARG A 156 -5.40 1.59 -17.73
CA ARG A 156 -4.00 2.03 -17.72
C ARG A 156 -3.10 1.02 -17.02
N HIS A 157 -1.89 0.82 -17.55
CA HIS A 157 -0.92 -0.15 -17.03
C HIS A 157 0.27 0.58 -16.46
N VAL A 158 0.52 0.39 -15.18
CA VAL A 158 1.59 1.06 -14.44
C VAL A 158 2.53 0.03 -13.83
N ALA A 159 3.83 0.23 -13.96
CA ALA A 159 4.83 -0.53 -13.23
C ALA A 159 5.20 0.21 -11.93
N LEU A 160 5.21 -0.51 -10.82
CA LEU A 160 5.47 0.07 -9.51
C LEU A 160 6.20 -0.93 -8.62
N TRP A 161 7.20 -0.48 -7.86
CA TRP A 161 7.87 -1.33 -6.88
C TRP A 161 8.37 -0.56 -5.66
N ALA A 162 8.46 -1.30 -4.55
CA ALA A 162 9.18 -0.88 -3.37
C ALA A 162 10.68 -1.19 -3.55
N SER A 163 11.52 -0.28 -3.17
CA SER A 163 12.99 -0.27 -3.28
C SER A 163 13.69 -1.60 -3.65
N HIS A 164 14.22 -2.27 -2.66
CA HIS A 164 15.07 -3.46 -2.78
C HIS A 164 14.48 -4.64 -2.02
N GLY A 165 15.21 -5.78 -2.05
CA GLY A 165 14.87 -6.98 -1.29
C GLY A 165 16.11 -7.77 -0.89
N TYR A 166 15.88 -8.90 -0.24
CA TYR A 166 16.89 -9.83 0.19
C TYR A 166 17.57 -10.47 -1.02
N TYR A 167 18.91 -10.49 -1.06
CA TYR A 167 19.68 -10.96 -2.20
C TYR A 167 20.85 -11.84 -1.77
N TYR A 168 21.37 -12.65 -2.69
CA TYR A 168 22.54 -13.47 -2.48
C TYR A 168 23.83 -12.71 -2.83
N ASN A 169 24.70 -12.50 -1.84
CA ASN A 169 26.00 -11.91 -2.05
C ASN A 169 26.99 -13.01 -2.42
N ILE A 170 27.35 -13.07 -3.70
CA ILE A 170 28.25 -14.11 -4.24
C ILE A 170 29.64 -14.08 -3.58
N ALA A 171 30.17 -12.89 -3.27
CA ALA A 171 31.49 -12.76 -2.69
C ALA A 171 31.56 -13.23 -1.23
N LYS A 172 30.43 -13.17 -0.52
CA LYS A 172 30.31 -13.65 0.86
C LYS A 172 29.69 -15.06 0.96
N GLU A 173 29.13 -15.56 -0.13
CA GLU A 173 28.37 -16.81 -0.18
C GLU A 173 27.19 -16.85 0.79
N GLU A 174 26.52 -15.69 1.00
CA GLU A 174 25.42 -15.55 1.93
C GLU A 174 24.28 -14.67 1.39
N TRP A 175 23.08 -14.88 1.92
CA TRP A 175 21.92 -14.02 1.68
C TRP A 175 21.93 -12.84 2.65
N GLU A 176 21.70 -11.63 2.15
CA GLU A 176 21.71 -10.42 2.96
C GLU A 176 20.71 -9.36 2.46
N TRP A 177 20.35 -8.43 3.32
CA TRP A 177 19.58 -7.26 2.94
C TRP A 177 20.45 -6.28 2.16
N GLN A 178 19.86 -5.57 1.20
CA GLN A 178 20.60 -4.56 0.44
C GLN A 178 20.92 -3.32 1.28
N ARG A 179 20.14 -3.05 2.31
CA ARG A 179 20.32 -1.87 3.17
C ARG A 179 20.44 -2.24 4.65
N PRO A 180 21.17 -1.39 5.41
CA PRO A 180 21.41 -1.67 6.83
C PRO A 180 20.13 -1.59 7.66
N ARG A 181 20.16 -2.27 8.79
CA ARG A 181 19.12 -2.24 9.83
C ARG A 181 19.27 -0.96 10.67
N LEU A 182 18.26 -0.10 10.66
CA LEU A 182 18.23 1.17 11.39
C LEU A 182 16.82 1.41 11.95
N PHE A 183 16.72 1.93 13.18
CA PHE A 183 15.42 2.26 13.81
C PHE A 183 14.41 1.10 13.76
N ALA A 184 14.86 -0.12 14.12
CA ALA A 184 14.06 -1.34 14.11
C ALA A 184 13.59 -1.83 12.72
N THR A 185 13.98 -1.19 11.63
CA THR A 185 13.57 -1.51 10.24
C THR A 185 14.77 -1.43 9.27
N SER A 186 14.50 -1.52 7.99
CA SER A 186 15.41 -1.20 6.89
C SER A 186 14.64 -0.53 5.77
N GLU A 187 15.32 0.10 4.83
CA GLU A 187 14.68 0.61 3.61
C GLU A 187 13.92 -0.50 2.86
N ASP A 188 14.52 -1.70 2.78
CA ASP A 188 13.97 -2.86 2.07
C ASP A 188 12.58 -3.29 2.59
N LEU A 189 12.31 -3.07 3.88
CA LEU A 189 11.01 -3.35 4.51
C LEU A 189 10.10 -2.13 4.56
N TYR A 190 10.66 -0.97 4.90
CA TYR A 190 9.90 0.27 5.09
C TYR A 190 9.11 0.63 3.84
N THR A 191 9.74 0.64 2.66
CA THR A 191 9.10 1.04 1.41
C THR A 191 7.95 0.11 1.01
N GLN A 192 8.04 -1.18 1.33
CA GLN A 192 6.94 -2.13 1.12
C GLN A 192 5.69 -1.74 1.92
N THR A 193 5.86 -1.20 3.13
CA THR A 193 4.73 -0.80 4.00
C THR A 193 3.97 0.43 3.50
N ILE A 194 4.47 1.10 2.48
CA ILE A 194 3.77 2.18 1.75
C ILE A 194 3.15 1.62 0.47
N VAL A 195 3.96 0.92 -0.33
CA VAL A 195 3.59 0.50 -1.68
C VAL A 195 2.48 -0.55 -1.65
N VAL A 196 2.64 -1.62 -0.88
CA VAL A 196 1.74 -2.78 -0.92
C VAL A 196 0.37 -2.51 -0.27
N PRO A 197 0.27 -1.97 0.96
CA PRO A 197 -1.04 -1.81 1.61
C PRO A 197 -1.78 -0.53 1.22
N TYR A 198 -1.11 0.43 0.59
CA TYR A 198 -1.71 1.74 0.31
C TYR A 198 -1.63 2.13 -1.17
N LEU A 199 -0.43 2.26 -1.76
CA LEU A 199 -0.28 2.84 -3.09
C LEU A 199 -0.85 1.95 -4.20
N ILE A 200 -0.53 0.65 -4.19
CA ILE A 200 -1.09 -0.30 -5.16
C ILE A 200 -2.62 -0.32 -5.09
N PRO A 201 -3.27 -0.51 -3.90
CA PRO A 201 -4.73 -0.45 -3.81
C PRO A 201 -5.34 0.88 -4.24
N MET A 202 -4.69 2.02 -4.01
CA MET A 202 -5.20 3.33 -4.47
C MET A 202 -5.20 3.43 -5.99
N LEU A 203 -4.14 2.98 -6.65
CA LEU A 203 -4.04 2.95 -8.11
C LEU A 203 -5.06 1.98 -8.73
N GLU A 204 -5.20 0.77 -8.17
CA GLU A 204 -6.16 -0.23 -8.62
C GLU A 204 -7.61 0.19 -8.35
N ASN A 205 -7.90 0.85 -7.25
CA ASN A 205 -9.20 1.45 -6.96
C ASN A 205 -9.57 2.57 -7.95
N ALA A 206 -8.57 3.22 -8.54
CA ALA A 206 -8.75 4.17 -9.64
C ALA A 206 -8.80 3.50 -11.03
N GLY A 207 -8.69 2.17 -11.12
CA GLY A 207 -8.83 1.38 -12.34
C GLY A 207 -7.53 0.96 -13.00
N ALA A 208 -6.36 1.30 -12.44
CA ALA A 208 -5.08 0.87 -13.01
C ALA A 208 -4.87 -0.64 -12.91
N ILE A 209 -4.16 -1.20 -13.88
CA ILE A 209 -3.55 -2.52 -13.81
C ILE A 209 -2.10 -2.31 -13.35
N VAL A 210 -1.79 -2.71 -12.13
CA VAL A 210 -0.48 -2.48 -11.53
C VAL A 210 0.39 -3.73 -11.66
N PHE A 211 1.49 -3.60 -12.38
CA PHE A 211 2.55 -4.60 -12.46
C PHE A 211 3.63 -4.30 -11.41
N THR A 212 4.12 -5.33 -10.75
CA THR A 212 5.27 -5.23 -9.85
C THR A 212 6.35 -6.24 -10.27
N PRO A 213 7.61 -5.81 -10.44
CA PRO A 213 8.72 -6.71 -10.76
C PRO A 213 9.20 -7.54 -9.55
N ARG A 214 8.45 -7.51 -8.47
CA ARG A 214 8.62 -8.29 -7.24
C ARG A 214 7.29 -8.91 -6.84
N GLU A 215 7.31 -9.98 -6.04
CA GLU A 215 6.07 -10.51 -5.47
C GLU A 215 5.39 -9.45 -4.59
N ARG A 216 4.10 -9.23 -4.81
CA ARG A 216 3.31 -8.20 -4.10
C ARG A 216 2.54 -8.73 -2.89
N VAL A 217 2.61 -10.03 -2.62
CA VAL A 217 1.79 -10.70 -1.61
C VAL A 217 2.65 -11.25 -0.50
N TRP A 218 2.37 -10.82 0.72
CA TRP A 218 3.13 -11.18 1.91
C TRP A 218 2.77 -12.54 2.51
N GLN A 219 1.99 -13.36 1.86
CA GLN A 219 1.63 -14.68 2.37
C GLN A 219 2.73 -15.70 2.07
N LYS A 220 3.09 -16.48 3.09
CA LYS A 220 4.10 -17.55 3.00
C LYS A 220 3.59 -18.81 2.31
N GLU A 221 2.28 -19.03 2.38
CA GLU A 221 1.65 -20.18 1.72
C GLU A 221 1.59 -19.97 0.19
N GLU A 222 1.75 -21.06 -0.54
CA GLU A 222 1.58 -21.11 -1.98
C GLU A 222 0.96 -22.44 -2.38
N ILE A 223 -0.10 -22.39 -3.18
CA ILE A 223 -0.73 -23.56 -3.76
C ILE A 223 -0.75 -23.38 -5.28
N ILE A 224 -0.27 -24.37 -6.00
CA ILE A 224 -0.26 -24.35 -7.46
C ILE A 224 -1.12 -25.52 -7.96
N VAL A 225 -2.02 -25.21 -8.88
CA VAL A 225 -2.78 -26.19 -9.65
C VAL A 225 -2.38 -26.04 -11.12
N ASP A 226 -1.81 -27.10 -11.67
CA ASP A 226 -1.20 -27.15 -12.99
C ASP A 226 -1.90 -28.20 -13.84
N ASN A 227 -2.00 -27.95 -15.16
CA ASN A 227 -2.57 -28.91 -16.09
C ASN A 227 -1.74 -30.22 -16.22
N ASP A 228 -0.43 -30.14 -15.97
CA ASP A 228 0.47 -31.31 -15.91
C ASP A 228 0.49 -32.00 -14.56
N GLY A 229 -0.25 -31.44 -13.56
CA GLY A 229 -0.33 -31.96 -12.21
C GLY A 229 -1.43 -32.99 -11.99
N SER A 230 -2.00 -33.00 -10.78
CA SER A 230 -3.04 -33.95 -10.36
C SER A 230 -4.37 -33.76 -11.12
N LYS A 231 -4.89 -34.83 -11.70
CA LYS A 231 -6.23 -34.86 -12.33
C LYS A 231 -7.39 -34.62 -11.33
N ARG A 232 -7.17 -34.74 -10.06
CA ARG A 232 -8.13 -34.36 -9.01
C ARG A 232 -8.29 -32.84 -8.93
N ASN A 233 -7.19 -32.12 -9.13
CA ASN A 233 -7.14 -30.67 -8.96
C ASN A 233 -7.37 -29.91 -10.26
N TYR A 234 -7.02 -30.50 -11.41
CA TYR A 234 -7.22 -29.96 -12.75
C TYR A 234 -8.20 -30.81 -13.54
N ILE A 235 -9.31 -30.21 -13.97
CA ILE A 235 -10.41 -30.93 -14.65
C ILE A 235 -10.75 -30.21 -15.95
N GLU A 236 -10.72 -30.94 -17.08
CA GLU A 236 -11.22 -30.47 -18.38
C GLU A 236 -12.61 -31.06 -18.67
N ALA A 237 -13.56 -30.22 -19.07
CA ALA A 237 -14.85 -30.62 -19.59
C ALA A 237 -15.02 -30.16 -21.03
N THR A 238 -15.47 -31.07 -21.87
CA THR A 238 -15.66 -30.82 -23.31
C THR A 238 -17.13 -30.97 -23.68
N ALA A 239 -17.76 -29.86 -24.08
CA ALA A 239 -19.14 -29.85 -24.60
C ALA A 239 -19.23 -29.16 -25.99
N SER A 240 -18.23 -28.44 -26.41
CA SER A 240 -18.12 -27.82 -27.74
C SER A 240 -16.82 -28.26 -28.45
N ASN A 241 -15.75 -27.53 -28.27
CA ASN A 241 -14.43 -27.83 -28.84
C ASN A 241 -13.57 -28.59 -27.82
N LYS A 242 -12.71 -29.49 -28.32
CA LYS A 242 -11.78 -30.27 -27.48
C LYS A 242 -10.53 -29.47 -27.11
N TRP A 243 -10.10 -29.64 -25.88
CA TRP A 243 -8.81 -29.16 -25.39
C TRP A 243 -7.67 -29.94 -26.03
N LYS A 244 -6.58 -29.29 -26.32
CA LYS A 244 -5.32 -29.87 -26.83
C LYS A 244 -4.12 -29.07 -26.33
N ASN A 245 -2.94 -29.61 -26.39
CA ASN A 245 -1.72 -28.87 -26.03
C ASN A 245 -1.47 -27.71 -26.99
N THR A 246 -0.90 -26.62 -26.45
CA THR A 246 -0.34 -25.55 -27.27
C THR A 246 0.90 -26.03 -28.00
N PRO A 247 1.34 -25.32 -29.05
CA PRO A 247 2.58 -25.68 -29.73
C PRO A 247 3.85 -25.41 -28.93
N ASN A 248 3.77 -24.51 -27.91
CA ASN A 248 4.89 -24.09 -27.05
C ASN A 248 4.86 -24.81 -25.71
N SER A 249 6.02 -24.86 -25.03
CA SER A 249 6.11 -25.31 -23.64
C SER A 249 5.28 -24.44 -22.71
N GLY A 250 4.85 -25.00 -21.58
CA GLY A 250 4.13 -24.33 -20.51
C GLY A 250 4.87 -24.43 -19.18
N PHE A 251 4.15 -24.07 -18.13
CA PHE A 251 4.59 -24.19 -16.76
C PHE A 251 4.58 -25.65 -16.33
N ALA A 252 5.55 -26.04 -15.49
CA ALA A 252 5.45 -27.23 -14.65
C ALA A 252 6.06 -26.96 -13.28
N PHE A 253 5.33 -27.37 -12.27
CA PHE A 253 5.79 -27.29 -10.89
C PHE A 253 6.58 -28.54 -10.50
N HIS A 254 7.71 -28.37 -9.82
CA HIS A 254 8.39 -29.44 -9.11
C HIS A 254 8.67 -29.06 -7.64
N GLN A 255 8.78 -30.04 -6.79
CA GLN A 255 9.20 -29.82 -5.41
C GLN A 255 10.71 -29.53 -5.33
N GLY A 256 11.08 -28.67 -4.40
CA GLY A 256 12.45 -28.27 -4.17
C GLY A 256 12.83 -26.95 -4.86
N PRO A 257 14.07 -26.53 -4.69
CA PRO A 257 14.51 -25.26 -5.26
C PRO A 257 14.71 -25.36 -6.77
N TYR A 258 14.52 -24.21 -7.43
CA TYR A 258 14.86 -24.02 -8.83
C TYR A 258 16.31 -23.50 -8.92
N VAL A 259 17.13 -24.12 -9.76
CA VAL A 259 18.51 -23.67 -9.97
C VAL A 259 18.55 -22.40 -10.81
N ASP A 260 19.64 -21.64 -10.72
CA ASP A 260 19.80 -20.41 -11.49
C ASP A 260 19.69 -20.69 -13.01
N GLY A 261 18.85 -19.90 -13.69
CA GLY A 261 18.57 -20.06 -15.12
C GLY A 261 17.46 -21.07 -15.45
N GLU A 262 16.97 -21.84 -14.50
CA GLU A 262 15.83 -22.73 -14.72
C GLU A 262 14.54 -21.91 -14.87
N ASN A 263 13.82 -22.13 -15.96
CA ASN A 263 12.57 -21.45 -16.25
C ASN A 263 11.37 -22.39 -16.08
N PRO A 264 10.52 -22.22 -15.05
CA PRO A 264 9.39 -23.11 -14.82
C PRO A 264 8.35 -23.09 -15.94
N PHE A 265 8.27 -22.01 -16.73
CA PHE A 265 7.37 -21.88 -17.88
C PHE A 265 7.87 -22.56 -19.17
N GLN A 266 8.99 -23.24 -19.11
CA GLN A 266 9.54 -24.05 -20.21
C GLN A 266 9.59 -25.54 -19.87
N ALA A 267 9.12 -25.93 -18.68
CA ALA A 267 9.27 -27.28 -18.15
C ALA A 267 8.06 -28.19 -18.43
N GLY A 268 6.90 -27.61 -18.73
CA GLY A 268 5.63 -28.34 -18.88
C GLY A 268 4.92 -28.09 -20.22
N THR A 269 3.60 -28.29 -20.18
CA THR A 269 2.69 -28.08 -21.31
C THR A 269 1.63 -27.06 -20.95
N ALA A 270 1.08 -26.38 -21.96
CA ALA A 270 -0.12 -25.55 -21.78
C ALA A 270 -1.25 -26.05 -22.68
N ARG A 271 -2.49 -25.70 -22.32
CA ARG A 271 -3.68 -26.17 -23.00
C ARG A 271 -4.32 -25.08 -23.84
N MET A 272 -4.94 -25.45 -24.96
CA MET A 272 -5.70 -24.55 -25.82
C MET A 272 -7.00 -25.14 -26.29
N VAL A 273 -7.98 -24.30 -26.57
CA VAL A 273 -9.28 -24.66 -27.12
C VAL A 273 -9.79 -23.56 -28.04
N LYS A 274 -10.47 -23.92 -29.14
CA LYS A 274 -11.18 -22.95 -29.98
C LYS A 274 -12.37 -22.35 -29.23
N THR A 275 -12.64 -21.08 -29.46
CA THR A 275 -13.80 -20.39 -28.93
C THR A 275 -15.13 -20.94 -29.47
N THR A 276 -16.21 -20.68 -28.74
CA THR A 276 -17.59 -20.91 -29.15
C THR A 276 -18.49 -19.75 -28.77
N GLY A 277 -19.39 -19.35 -29.65
CA GLY A 277 -20.43 -18.35 -29.36
C GLY A 277 -21.62 -18.90 -28.54
N SER A 278 -21.70 -20.22 -28.32
CA SER A 278 -22.78 -20.84 -27.58
C SER A 278 -22.70 -20.52 -26.09
N LYS A 279 -23.79 -19.97 -25.53
CA LYS A 279 -23.91 -19.69 -24.11
C LYS A 279 -24.27 -20.92 -23.25
N THR A 280 -24.69 -22.02 -23.87
CA THR A 280 -25.13 -23.25 -23.17
C THR A 280 -24.25 -24.47 -23.45
N ARG A 281 -23.49 -24.45 -24.53
CA ARG A 281 -22.59 -25.54 -24.94
C ARG A 281 -21.16 -25.00 -25.09
N TYR A 282 -20.44 -24.92 -23.98
CA TYR A 282 -19.06 -24.48 -23.95
C TYR A 282 -18.18 -25.50 -23.20
N SER A 283 -16.95 -25.60 -23.60
CA SER A 283 -15.93 -26.36 -22.90
C SER A 283 -15.31 -25.48 -21.81
N PHE A 284 -14.89 -26.08 -20.70
CA PHE A 284 -14.26 -25.34 -19.61
C PHE A 284 -13.15 -26.15 -18.93
N VAL A 285 -12.32 -25.47 -18.19
CA VAL A 285 -11.38 -26.07 -17.24
C VAL A 285 -11.71 -25.56 -15.84
N SER A 286 -11.43 -26.38 -14.83
CA SER A 286 -11.57 -26.07 -13.43
C SER A 286 -10.27 -26.37 -12.68
N TYR A 287 -9.75 -25.39 -11.96
CA TYR A 287 -8.61 -25.50 -11.07
C TYR A 287 -9.13 -25.52 -9.64
N GLN A 288 -8.94 -26.62 -8.93
CA GLN A 288 -9.48 -26.88 -7.59
C GLN A 288 -8.34 -27.09 -6.60
N PRO A 289 -7.92 -26.04 -5.90
CA PRO A 289 -6.85 -26.13 -4.90
C PRO A 289 -7.31 -26.84 -3.63
N GLU A 290 -6.35 -27.34 -2.85
CA GLU A 290 -6.55 -27.78 -1.47
C GLU A 290 -5.79 -26.84 -0.54
N PHE A 291 -6.52 -25.98 0.18
CA PHE A 291 -5.92 -24.96 1.03
C PHE A 291 -5.49 -25.51 2.40
N PRO A 292 -4.29 -25.19 2.91
CA PRO A 292 -3.82 -25.67 4.21
C PRO A 292 -4.56 -25.02 5.38
N ARG A 293 -5.06 -23.79 5.18
CA ARG A 293 -5.83 -23.04 6.18
C ARG A 293 -6.83 -22.10 5.51
N THR A 294 -7.89 -21.74 6.23
CA THR A 294 -8.80 -20.67 5.83
C THR A 294 -8.09 -19.33 5.89
N GLY A 295 -8.25 -18.48 4.86
CA GLY A 295 -7.62 -17.17 4.80
C GLY A 295 -7.68 -16.53 3.42
N LYS A 296 -7.04 -15.36 3.32
CA LYS A 296 -6.91 -14.59 2.07
C LYS A 296 -5.74 -15.08 1.25
N TYR A 297 -6.00 -15.39 -0.01
CA TYR A 297 -4.98 -15.80 -0.97
C TYR A 297 -5.09 -14.96 -2.23
N ALA A 298 -3.95 -14.46 -2.70
CA ALA A 298 -3.86 -13.87 -4.03
C ALA A 298 -4.05 -14.96 -5.09
N VAL A 299 -4.71 -14.62 -6.18
CA VAL A 299 -4.92 -15.52 -7.32
C VAL A 299 -4.15 -14.99 -8.52
N TYR A 300 -3.30 -15.86 -9.06
CA TYR A 300 -2.58 -15.65 -10.30
C TYR A 300 -2.93 -16.74 -11.29
N VAL A 301 -3.06 -16.37 -12.56
CA VAL A 301 -3.26 -17.32 -13.67
C VAL A 301 -2.11 -17.21 -14.65
N SER A 302 -1.88 -18.26 -15.42
CA SER A 302 -0.95 -18.25 -16.54
C SER A 302 -1.59 -18.85 -17.79
N TYR A 303 -1.07 -18.45 -18.95
CA TYR A 303 -1.53 -18.86 -20.27
C TYR A 303 -0.46 -18.60 -21.32
N GLN A 304 -0.69 -19.04 -22.55
CA GLN A 304 0.18 -18.76 -23.71
C GLN A 304 -0.46 -17.70 -24.60
N THR A 305 0.32 -16.74 -25.07
CA THR A 305 -0.09 -15.83 -26.15
C THR A 305 0.19 -16.48 -27.49
N LEU A 306 -0.84 -16.68 -28.30
CA LEU A 306 -0.76 -17.24 -29.65
C LEU A 306 -1.27 -16.20 -30.68
N PRO A 307 -0.88 -16.29 -31.95
CA PRO A 307 -1.29 -15.33 -32.99
C PRO A 307 -2.80 -15.15 -33.12
N ASN A 308 -3.58 -16.17 -32.77
CA ASN A 308 -5.04 -16.16 -32.82
C ASN A 308 -5.71 -16.16 -31.43
N SER A 309 -4.97 -15.80 -30.39
CA SER A 309 -5.54 -15.58 -29.05
C SER A 309 -6.57 -14.45 -29.03
N ILE A 310 -7.59 -14.60 -28.19
CA ILE A 310 -8.63 -13.58 -27.98
C ILE A 310 -8.26 -12.61 -26.85
N ASP A 311 -8.98 -11.51 -26.76
CA ASP A 311 -8.74 -10.45 -25.77
C ASP A 311 -9.83 -10.37 -24.68
N ASP A 312 -10.65 -11.44 -24.56
CA ASP A 312 -11.76 -11.51 -23.61
C ASP A 312 -11.95 -12.89 -22.97
N ALA A 313 -10.85 -13.62 -22.71
CA ALA A 313 -10.89 -14.93 -22.05
C ALA A 313 -11.58 -14.84 -20.68
N HIS A 314 -12.61 -15.68 -20.45
CA HIS A 314 -13.50 -15.53 -19.31
C HIS A 314 -13.12 -16.46 -18.16
N TYR A 315 -12.51 -15.87 -17.12
CA TYR A 315 -12.19 -16.52 -15.86
C TYR A 315 -13.22 -16.19 -14.79
N THR A 316 -13.53 -17.16 -13.94
CA THR A 316 -14.35 -16.98 -12.73
C THR A 316 -13.60 -17.52 -11.53
N VAL A 317 -13.40 -16.67 -10.52
CA VAL A 317 -12.88 -17.03 -9.21
C VAL A 317 -14.08 -17.33 -8.30
N TRP A 318 -14.16 -18.57 -7.80
CA TRP A 318 -15.13 -19.01 -6.80
C TRP A 318 -14.44 -19.01 -5.45
N HIS A 319 -14.94 -18.22 -4.51
CA HIS A 319 -14.31 -17.97 -3.22
C HIS A 319 -15.34 -17.93 -2.10
N ARG A 320 -15.30 -18.93 -1.22
CA ARG A 320 -16.22 -19.09 -0.08
C ARG A 320 -17.69 -18.83 -0.44
N GLY A 321 -18.18 -19.47 -1.50
CA GLY A 321 -19.57 -19.36 -1.95
C GLY A 321 -19.90 -18.14 -2.82
N GLU A 322 -19.02 -17.15 -2.90
CA GLU A 322 -19.13 -16.02 -3.81
C GLU A 322 -18.35 -16.25 -5.11
N ARG A 323 -18.56 -15.39 -6.09
CA ARG A 323 -17.85 -15.46 -7.37
C ARG A 323 -17.50 -14.07 -7.89
N THR A 324 -16.30 -13.97 -8.45
CA THR A 324 -15.83 -12.76 -9.15
C THR A 324 -15.36 -13.14 -10.55
N GLU A 325 -15.82 -12.41 -11.55
CA GLU A 325 -15.57 -12.70 -12.97
C GLU A 325 -14.57 -11.73 -13.57
N PHE A 326 -13.68 -12.24 -14.42
CA PHE A 326 -12.63 -11.48 -15.09
C PHE A 326 -12.63 -11.75 -16.60
N ARG A 327 -12.25 -10.73 -17.37
CA ARG A 327 -11.84 -10.84 -18.77
C ARG A 327 -10.35 -10.63 -18.86
N ILE A 328 -9.66 -11.54 -19.51
CA ILE A 328 -8.20 -11.47 -19.70
C ILE A 328 -7.91 -11.37 -21.19
N ASN A 329 -7.10 -10.36 -21.53
CA ASN A 329 -6.56 -10.22 -22.88
C ASN A 329 -5.37 -11.14 -23.07
N GLN A 330 -5.59 -12.28 -23.71
CA GLN A 330 -4.55 -13.29 -23.96
C GLN A 330 -3.66 -12.98 -25.19
N ARG A 331 -3.87 -11.82 -25.85
CA ARG A 331 -2.99 -11.32 -26.91
C ARG A 331 -1.69 -10.72 -26.39
N MET A 332 -1.56 -10.61 -25.07
CA MET A 332 -0.41 -10.06 -24.36
C MET A 332 -0.14 -10.86 -23.07
N GLY A 333 1.05 -10.74 -22.52
CA GLY A 333 1.39 -11.22 -21.18
C GLY A 333 1.36 -12.73 -20.98
N GLY A 334 1.45 -13.54 -22.05
CA GLY A 334 1.53 -15.00 -21.93
C GLY A 334 2.89 -15.48 -21.42
N GLY A 335 2.92 -16.63 -20.73
CA GLY A 335 4.14 -17.24 -20.19
C GLY A 335 4.65 -16.60 -18.91
N THR A 336 3.75 -15.99 -18.14
CA THR A 336 4.05 -15.40 -16.81
C THR A 336 2.84 -15.44 -15.87
N TRP A 337 3.04 -15.05 -14.63
CA TRP A 337 1.97 -14.93 -13.64
C TRP A 337 1.18 -13.63 -13.81
N VAL A 338 -0.13 -13.75 -13.94
CA VAL A 338 -1.07 -12.62 -14.11
C VAL A 338 -1.97 -12.53 -12.89
N TYR A 339 -1.86 -11.46 -12.11
CA TYR A 339 -2.63 -11.23 -10.89
C TYR A 339 -4.09 -10.88 -11.19
N LEU A 340 -5.04 -11.55 -10.53
CA LEU A 340 -6.48 -11.28 -10.65
C LEU A 340 -7.04 -10.50 -9.45
N GLY A 341 -6.61 -10.85 -8.25
CA GLY A 341 -7.14 -10.31 -7.00
C GLY A 341 -6.74 -11.16 -5.80
N THR A 342 -7.15 -10.72 -4.62
CA THR A 342 -7.00 -11.48 -3.36
C THR A 342 -8.38 -11.77 -2.80
N PHE A 343 -8.66 -13.05 -2.49
CA PHE A 343 -9.97 -13.57 -2.10
C PHE A 343 -9.85 -14.47 -0.88
N GLU A 344 -10.94 -14.64 -0.15
CA GLU A 344 -10.99 -15.58 0.96
C GLU A 344 -11.33 -17.01 0.48
N PHE A 345 -10.62 -18.00 1.00
CA PHE A 345 -10.85 -19.42 0.73
C PHE A 345 -10.89 -20.22 2.02
N ASP A 346 -11.70 -21.25 2.07
CA ASP A 346 -11.76 -22.18 3.19
C ASP A 346 -10.65 -23.22 3.12
N LYS A 347 -10.21 -23.67 4.29
CA LYS A 347 -9.30 -24.81 4.44
C LYS A 347 -9.85 -26.06 3.73
N GLY A 348 -8.96 -26.81 3.10
CA GLY A 348 -9.24 -28.08 2.46
C GLY A 348 -9.65 -27.92 1.00
N TYR A 349 -10.26 -28.98 0.48
CA TYR A 349 -10.73 -29.09 -0.89
C TYR A 349 -12.23 -28.81 -0.93
N SER A 350 -12.67 -27.90 -1.81
CA SER A 350 -14.08 -27.53 -1.96
C SER A 350 -14.39 -27.10 -3.39
N GLU A 351 -15.56 -27.47 -3.90
CA GLU A 351 -16.08 -26.97 -5.17
C GLU A 351 -16.44 -25.47 -5.14
N PHE A 352 -16.58 -24.90 -3.94
CA PHE A 352 -16.84 -23.47 -3.72
C PHE A 352 -15.53 -22.63 -3.69
N ASN A 353 -14.39 -23.28 -3.82
CA ASN A 353 -13.06 -22.67 -3.85
C ASN A 353 -12.31 -23.15 -5.09
N ARG A 354 -12.52 -22.49 -6.23
CA ARG A 354 -11.91 -22.90 -7.50
C ARG A 354 -11.80 -21.75 -8.50
N ILE A 355 -11.01 -21.95 -9.53
CA ILE A 355 -10.97 -21.06 -10.69
C ILE A 355 -11.52 -21.83 -11.89
N THR A 356 -12.39 -21.21 -12.67
CA THR A 356 -12.88 -21.78 -13.92
C THR A 356 -12.56 -20.86 -15.10
N LEU A 357 -12.19 -21.43 -16.22
CA LEU A 357 -12.03 -20.75 -17.52
C LEU A 357 -12.90 -21.44 -18.55
N THR A 358 -13.72 -20.68 -19.27
CA THR A 358 -14.60 -21.20 -20.32
C THR A 358 -14.12 -20.80 -21.70
N ASN A 359 -14.44 -21.58 -22.73
CA ASN A 359 -14.17 -21.21 -24.13
C ASN A 359 -15.30 -20.38 -24.76
N HIS A 360 -16.24 -19.88 -23.96
CA HIS A 360 -17.29 -19.01 -24.46
C HIS A 360 -16.75 -17.62 -24.80
N SER A 361 -16.88 -17.21 -26.05
CA SER A 361 -16.62 -15.84 -26.52
C SER A 361 -17.39 -15.60 -27.81
N SER A 362 -17.80 -14.37 -28.05
CA SER A 362 -18.34 -13.94 -29.34
C SER A 362 -17.26 -13.76 -30.42
N LYS A 363 -15.98 -13.78 -30.03
CA LYS A 363 -14.83 -13.62 -30.90
C LYS A 363 -14.31 -14.98 -31.37
N ASN A 364 -13.96 -15.08 -32.64
CA ASN A 364 -13.34 -16.28 -33.19
C ASN A 364 -11.84 -16.30 -32.87
N GLY A 365 -11.36 -17.37 -32.27
CA GLY A 365 -9.94 -17.52 -31.92
C GLY A 365 -9.71 -18.72 -31.03
N VAL A 366 -8.66 -18.63 -30.24
CA VAL A 366 -8.32 -19.64 -29.24
C VAL A 366 -8.18 -18.99 -27.86
N ILE A 367 -8.51 -19.80 -26.88
CA ILE A 367 -8.23 -19.55 -25.46
C ILE A 367 -7.18 -20.55 -25.02
N THR A 368 -6.20 -20.07 -24.28
CA THR A 368 -5.13 -20.90 -23.71
C THR A 368 -5.20 -20.84 -22.18
N THR A 369 -4.65 -21.86 -21.53
CA THR A 369 -4.51 -21.92 -20.07
C THR A 369 -3.34 -22.81 -19.71
N ASP A 370 -2.80 -22.59 -18.52
CA ASP A 370 -1.62 -23.30 -18.05
C ASP A 370 -1.79 -23.62 -16.56
N ALA A 371 -1.19 -22.88 -15.67
CA ALA A 371 -1.30 -23.07 -14.22
C ALA A 371 -2.05 -21.92 -13.54
N VAL A 372 -2.56 -22.20 -12.34
CA VAL A 372 -3.12 -21.22 -11.39
C VAL A 372 -2.35 -21.30 -10.07
N ARG A 373 -1.94 -20.17 -9.56
CA ARG A 373 -1.20 -20.01 -8.31
C ARG A 373 -2.02 -19.22 -7.28
N PHE A 374 -2.04 -19.71 -6.05
CA PHE A 374 -2.69 -19.08 -4.92
C PHE A 374 -1.65 -18.73 -3.84
N GLY A 375 -1.62 -17.48 -3.38
CA GLY A 375 -0.69 -16.99 -2.37
C GLY A 375 0.65 -16.48 -2.92
N GLY A 376 1.50 -15.98 -2.03
CA GLY A 376 2.81 -15.40 -2.35
C GLY A 376 3.95 -16.41 -2.39
N GLY A 377 4.00 -17.25 -1.37
CA GLY A 377 5.00 -18.31 -1.22
C GLY A 377 6.32 -17.87 -0.62
N MET A 378 7.16 -18.86 -0.35
CA MET A 378 8.55 -18.68 0.04
C MET A 378 9.45 -18.56 -1.18
N GLY A 379 10.62 -17.94 -1.00
CA GLY A 379 11.67 -17.92 -1.99
C GLY A 379 12.12 -19.34 -2.34
N ASN A 380 12.18 -19.65 -3.61
CA ASN A 380 12.46 -21.00 -4.12
C ASN A 380 13.62 -21.05 -5.13
N ILE A 381 14.27 -19.92 -5.39
CA ILE A 381 15.44 -19.88 -6.26
C ILE A 381 16.70 -20.17 -5.44
N GLN A 382 17.45 -21.17 -5.85
CA GLN A 382 18.70 -21.55 -5.22
C GLN A 382 19.87 -20.69 -5.72
N ARG A 383 20.63 -20.14 -4.76
CA ARG A 383 21.94 -19.55 -5.02
C ARG A 383 22.95 -20.20 -4.08
N GLY A 384 24.13 -20.50 -4.60
CA GLY A 384 25.04 -21.37 -3.87
C GLY A 384 24.41 -22.75 -3.61
N ASP A 385 24.32 -23.14 -2.36
CA ASP A 385 23.75 -24.42 -1.92
C ASP A 385 22.35 -24.30 -1.28
N ARG A 386 21.75 -23.10 -1.20
CA ARG A 386 20.52 -22.84 -0.45
C ARG A 386 19.63 -21.77 -1.09
N VAL A 387 18.35 -21.79 -0.70
CA VAL A 387 17.39 -20.73 -0.94
C VAL A 387 17.49 -19.64 0.14
N SER A 388 16.83 -18.52 -0.04
CA SER A 388 16.86 -17.37 0.89
C SER A 388 16.31 -17.69 2.30
N GLY A 389 15.34 -18.61 2.38
CA GLY A 389 14.57 -18.85 3.61
C GLY A 389 13.55 -17.76 3.92
N MET A 390 13.42 -16.74 3.07
CA MET A 390 12.50 -15.61 3.24
C MET A 390 11.23 -15.79 2.40
N PRO A 391 10.11 -15.15 2.78
CA PRO A 391 8.96 -14.99 1.89
C PRO A 391 9.39 -14.33 0.58
N ARG A 392 8.88 -14.81 -0.54
CA ARG A 392 9.24 -14.32 -1.89
C ARG A 392 9.03 -12.81 -2.05
N ALA A 393 8.03 -12.24 -1.40
CA ALA A 393 7.80 -10.79 -1.40
C ALA A 393 8.96 -9.97 -0.81
N LEU A 394 9.79 -10.57 0.00
CA LEU A 394 10.95 -9.94 0.63
C LEU A 394 12.25 -10.13 -0.16
N GLU A 395 12.24 -11.00 -1.17
CA GLU A 395 13.38 -11.20 -2.07
C GLU A 395 13.48 -10.08 -3.12
N GLY A 396 14.66 -9.96 -3.70
CA GLY A 396 14.92 -9.08 -4.84
C GLY A 396 14.15 -9.49 -6.10
N ALA A 397 14.01 -8.55 -7.02
CA ALA A 397 13.30 -8.71 -8.28
C ALA A 397 13.90 -9.80 -9.18
N ARG A 398 15.22 -10.01 -9.10
CA ARG A 398 15.94 -11.03 -9.85
C ARG A 398 15.32 -12.42 -9.69
N TYR A 399 15.00 -12.80 -8.44
CA TYR A 399 14.48 -14.13 -8.12
C TYR A 399 13.01 -14.27 -8.51
N TYR A 400 12.22 -13.22 -8.28
CA TYR A 400 10.84 -13.19 -8.74
C TYR A 400 10.75 -13.26 -10.27
N ALA A 401 11.61 -12.56 -11.00
CA ALA A 401 11.66 -12.59 -12.47
C ALA A 401 11.88 -14.01 -13.00
N GLN A 402 12.83 -14.75 -12.41
CA GLN A 402 13.04 -16.15 -12.76
C GLN A 402 11.79 -17.00 -12.47
N TRP A 403 11.22 -16.89 -11.27
CA TRP A 403 9.99 -17.60 -10.89
C TRP A 403 8.79 -17.24 -11.79
N ALA A 404 8.74 -16.00 -12.26
CA ALA A 404 7.70 -15.50 -13.16
C ALA A 404 7.94 -15.84 -14.63
N GLY A 405 8.92 -16.69 -14.96
CA GLY A 405 9.15 -17.18 -16.32
C GLY A 405 9.87 -16.22 -17.24
N MET A 406 10.49 -15.16 -16.73
CA MET A 406 11.22 -14.21 -17.55
C MET A 406 12.46 -14.87 -18.18
N PRO A 407 12.90 -14.45 -19.39
CA PRO A 407 14.15 -14.90 -19.97
C PRO A 407 15.35 -14.58 -19.07
N TYR A 408 16.38 -15.43 -19.13
CA TYR A 408 17.61 -15.25 -18.35
C TYR A 408 18.24 -13.87 -18.51
N SER A 409 18.24 -13.33 -19.73
CA SER A 409 18.75 -11.98 -20.03
C SER A 409 18.02 -10.84 -19.31
N VAL A 410 16.78 -11.06 -18.87
CA VAL A 410 15.99 -10.06 -18.14
C VAL A 410 16.47 -9.91 -16.70
N TYR A 411 16.79 -11.03 -16.03
CA TYR A 411 17.12 -11.02 -14.61
C TYR A 411 18.60 -11.32 -14.30
N SER A 412 19.41 -11.55 -15.30
CA SER A 412 20.83 -11.90 -15.15
C SER A 412 21.71 -11.06 -16.09
N SER A 413 21.61 -9.74 -15.96
CA SER A 413 22.36 -8.76 -16.77
C SER A 413 23.88 -8.83 -16.57
N LYS A 414 24.31 -9.44 -15.46
CA LYS A 414 25.71 -9.72 -15.08
C LYS A 414 26.06 -11.21 -15.23
N ASN A 415 25.26 -11.97 -16.00
CA ASN A 415 25.42 -13.40 -16.23
C ASN A 415 25.50 -14.22 -14.91
N GLY A 416 24.74 -13.85 -13.90
CA GLY A 416 24.71 -14.52 -12.60
C GLY A 416 25.99 -14.39 -11.78
N GLN A 417 26.86 -13.44 -12.10
CA GLN A 417 28.11 -13.19 -11.40
C GLN A 417 28.01 -12.06 -10.35
N ASP A 418 26.91 -11.32 -10.34
CA ASP A 418 26.63 -10.22 -9.42
C ASP A 418 25.12 -10.09 -9.22
N ASP A 419 24.58 -10.79 -8.23
CA ASP A 419 23.14 -10.76 -7.95
C ASP A 419 22.63 -9.39 -7.51
N TYR A 420 23.49 -8.57 -6.90
CA TYR A 420 23.16 -7.19 -6.55
C TYR A 420 22.92 -6.33 -7.80
N GLY A 421 23.86 -6.37 -8.75
CA GLY A 421 23.73 -5.68 -10.02
C GLY A 421 22.61 -6.26 -10.91
N ASP A 422 22.45 -7.57 -10.90
CA ASP A 422 21.34 -8.25 -11.58
C ASP A 422 19.98 -7.83 -11.04
N ASP A 423 19.81 -7.74 -9.70
CA ASP A 423 18.57 -7.32 -9.07
C ASP A 423 18.20 -5.88 -9.42
N ILE A 424 19.16 -4.95 -9.36
CA ILE A 424 18.93 -3.54 -9.73
C ILE A 424 18.42 -3.44 -11.16
N ASN A 425 19.02 -4.18 -12.09
CA ASN A 425 18.66 -4.12 -13.50
C ASN A 425 17.38 -4.91 -13.82
N ALA A 426 17.12 -6.01 -13.12
CA ALA A 426 15.95 -6.87 -13.33
C ALA A 426 14.63 -6.09 -13.22
N ARG A 427 14.53 -5.12 -12.32
CA ARG A 427 13.33 -4.30 -12.13
C ARG A 427 12.91 -3.60 -13.41
N SER A 428 13.81 -2.84 -14.01
CA SER A 428 13.58 -2.12 -15.27
C SER A 428 13.50 -3.04 -16.47
N ASN A 429 14.32 -4.09 -16.53
CA ASN A 429 14.31 -5.05 -17.62
C ASN A 429 13.00 -5.82 -17.70
N MET A 430 12.38 -6.19 -16.55
CA MET A 430 11.05 -6.80 -16.53
C MET A 430 9.99 -5.86 -17.10
N VAL A 431 10.04 -4.56 -16.76
CA VAL A 431 9.12 -3.55 -17.31
C VAL A 431 9.26 -3.49 -18.84
N ASN A 432 10.48 -3.40 -19.34
CA ASN A 432 10.75 -3.32 -20.77
C ASN A 432 10.36 -4.61 -21.50
N TYR A 433 10.65 -5.79 -20.91
CA TYR A 433 10.26 -7.06 -21.52
C TYR A 433 8.74 -7.27 -21.53
N LEU A 434 8.07 -6.90 -20.44
CA LEU A 434 6.61 -6.98 -20.37
C LEU A 434 5.96 -6.01 -21.37
N GLY A 435 6.48 -4.78 -21.47
CA GLY A 435 5.95 -3.72 -22.34
C GLY A 435 6.41 -3.75 -23.79
N GLY A 436 7.46 -4.49 -24.11
CA GLY A 436 8.03 -4.55 -25.45
C GLY A 436 7.03 -5.02 -26.50
N GLY A 437 7.01 -4.35 -27.67
CA GLY A 437 6.05 -4.55 -28.77
C GLY A 437 4.71 -3.85 -28.54
N SER A 438 4.51 -3.15 -27.42
CA SER A 438 3.33 -2.31 -27.17
C SER A 438 3.46 -0.95 -27.88
N PRO A 439 2.36 -0.15 -27.99
CA PRO A 439 2.44 1.19 -28.55
C PRO A 439 3.43 2.12 -27.81
N PHE A 440 3.70 1.88 -26.54
CA PHE A 440 4.61 2.69 -25.74
C PHE A 440 6.09 2.25 -25.86
N MET A 441 6.32 1.02 -26.32
CA MET A 441 7.66 0.43 -26.55
C MET A 441 7.72 -0.36 -27.88
N PRO A 442 7.46 0.29 -29.02
CA PRO A 442 7.20 -0.42 -30.29
C PRO A 442 8.44 -1.13 -30.85
N ASP A 443 9.64 -0.60 -30.57
CA ASP A 443 10.88 -1.09 -31.19
C ASP A 443 11.53 -2.24 -30.37
N SER A 444 10.95 -2.61 -29.22
CA SER A 444 11.45 -3.68 -28.34
C SER A 444 10.65 -4.96 -28.49
N ALA A 445 11.29 -6.11 -28.45
CA ALA A 445 10.60 -7.39 -28.37
C ALA A 445 10.14 -7.64 -26.92
N GLY A 446 8.91 -8.18 -26.74
CA GLY A 446 8.40 -8.45 -25.41
C GLY A 446 6.99 -9.06 -25.40
N LEU A 447 6.28 -8.88 -24.30
CA LEU A 447 4.97 -9.49 -24.05
C LEU A 447 3.77 -8.59 -24.40
N HIS A 448 4.00 -7.45 -25.03
CA HIS A 448 3.00 -6.51 -25.56
C HIS A 448 2.06 -5.86 -24.51
N VAL A 449 2.34 -5.97 -23.22
CA VAL A 449 1.54 -5.30 -22.20
C VAL A 449 1.78 -3.80 -22.27
N PRO A 450 0.74 -2.96 -22.43
CA PRO A 450 0.93 -1.53 -22.71
C PRO A 450 1.25 -0.74 -21.42
N ILE A 451 2.38 -1.07 -20.79
CA ILE A 451 2.90 -0.30 -19.66
C ILE A 451 3.33 1.08 -20.17
N GLU A 452 2.85 2.12 -19.49
CA GLU A 452 3.05 3.50 -19.94
C GLU A 452 3.75 4.40 -18.92
N LEU A 453 4.03 3.86 -17.72
CA LEU A 453 4.70 4.58 -16.65
C LEU A 453 5.40 3.60 -15.70
N SER A 454 6.53 4.01 -15.13
CA SER A 454 7.15 3.26 -14.02
C SER A 454 7.55 4.17 -12.86
N LEU A 455 7.40 3.66 -11.62
CA LEU A 455 7.76 4.35 -10.39
C LEU A 455 8.48 3.41 -9.43
N ALA A 456 9.66 3.81 -8.98
CA ALA A 456 10.40 3.17 -7.90
C ALA A 456 10.25 4.00 -6.62
N VAL A 457 9.83 3.37 -5.53
CA VAL A 457 9.65 4.02 -4.23
C VAL A 457 10.78 3.61 -3.30
N HIS A 458 11.60 4.58 -2.93
CA HIS A 458 12.80 4.41 -2.12
C HIS A 458 12.77 5.30 -0.88
N SER A 459 13.79 5.18 -0.04
CA SER A 459 14.13 6.14 1.00
C SER A 459 15.65 6.37 1.02
N ASP A 460 16.03 7.63 1.10
CA ASP A 460 17.41 8.06 1.01
C ASP A 460 18.18 7.91 2.34
N ALA A 461 19.48 8.08 2.26
CA ALA A 461 20.38 8.22 3.39
C ALA A 461 20.56 9.69 3.79
N GLY A 462 20.94 9.94 5.00
CA GLY A 462 21.24 11.27 5.52
C GLY A 462 20.85 11.39 6.99
N LEU A 463 21.68 12.05 7.79
CA LEU A 463 21.54 12.10 9.23
C LEU A 463 21.59 13.54 9.75
N ARG A 464 20.67 13.88 10.65
CA ARG A 464 20.72 15.05 11.56
C ARG A 464 20.70 14.53 12.99
N ARG A 465 21.75 14.84 13.76
CA ARG A 465 21.88 14.33 15.15
C ARG A 465 20.99 15.05 16.17
N ASP A 466 20.38 16.17 15.79
CA ASP A 466 19.50 16.92 16.69
C ASP A 466 18.14 16.25 16.93
N GLY A 467 17.82 15.17 16.19
CA GLY A 467 16.57 14.42 16.29
C GLY A 467 15.29 15.21 15.94
N ARG A 468 15.43 16.42 15.41
CA ARG A 468 14.33 17.38 15.13
C ARG A 468 14.29 17.86 13.71
N SER A 469 15.46 17.99 13.07
CA SER A 469 15.58 18.51 11.69
C SER A 469 15.27 17.43 10.67
N LEU A 470 14.32 17.70 9.79
CA LEU A 470 13.96 16.82 8.70
C LEU A 470 15.02 16.85 7.58
N ILE A 471 15.28 15.73 6.96
CA ILE A 471 15.96 15.64 5.66
C ILE A 471 14.94 15.90 4.55
N GLY A 472 13.82 15.18 4.53
CA GLY A 472 12.74 15.37 3.57
C GLY A 472 12.91 14.58 2.29
N THR A 473 12.16 14.97 1.25
CA THR A 473 11.95 14.21 0.02
C THR A 473 12.79 14.75 -1.14
N LEU A 474 13.39 13.86 -1.94
CA LEU A 474 13.97 14.14 -3.25
C LEU A 474 13.42 13.21 -4.33
N SER A 475 13.60 13.59 -5.60
CA SER A 475 13.27 12.72 -6.74
C SER A 475 14.45 12.57 -7.69
N ILE A 476 14.44 11.49 -8.47
CA ILE A 476 15.50 11.16 -9.42
C ILE A 476 14.87 10.84 -10.78
N CYS A 477 15.48 11.34 -11.84
CA CYS A 477 15.19 11.01 -13.22
C CYS A 477 16.48 10.87 -14.02
N THR A 478 16.39 10.42 -15.27
CA THR A 478 17.49 10.42 -16.23
C THR A 478 16.99 10.96 -17.57
N THR A 479 17.47 12.14 -17.96
CA THR A 479 17.09 12.74 -19.25
C THR A 479 18.16 12.59 -20.32
N ASP A 480 19.42 12.41 -19.93
CA ASP A 480 20.55 12.26 -20.86
C ASP A 480 20.89 10.78 -21.07
N PHE A 481 20.01 10.08 -21.76
CA PHE A 481 20.20 8.69 -22.17
C PHE A 481 19.43 8.45 -23.47
N ASN A 482 20.00 7.62 -24.38
CA ASN A 482 19.37 7.27 -25.66
C ASN A 482 18.94 8.53 -26.45
N GLU A 483 19.86 9.48 -26.63
CA GLU A 483 19.62 10.78 -27.33
C GLU A 483 18.47 11.60 -26.72
N GLY A 484 18.16 11.40 -25.43
CA GLY A 484 17.07 12.06 -24.70
C GLY A 484 15.68 11.56 -25.07
N LEU A 485 15.56 10.36 -25.65
CA LEU A 485 14.30 9.76 -26.11
C LEU A 485 13.98 8.46 -25.37
N LEU A 486 12.69 8.23 -25.18
CA LEU A 486 12.08 6.96 -24.75
C LEU A 486 11.86 6.03 -25.96
N GLY A 487 11.49 4.78 -25.74
CA GLY A 487 11.23 3.80 -26.79
C GLY A 487 10.16 4.24 -27.80
N SER A 488 9.19 5.01 -27.36
CA SER A 488 8.15 5.62 -28.20
C SER A 488 8.59 6.89 -28.96
N LYS A 489 9.85 7.32 -28.82
CA LYS A 489 10.40 8.61 -29.31
C LYS A 489 9.85 9.86 -28.57
N VAL A 490 9.12 9.69 -27.49
CA VAL A 490 8.79 10.77 -26.57
C VAL A 490 10.05 11.23 -25.84
N SER A 491 10.16 12.52 -25.55
CA SER A 491 11.31 13.09 -24.86
C SER A 491 11.41 12.55 -23.41
N ARG A 492 12.61 12.16 -22.97
CA ARG A 492 12.90 11.80 -21.58
C ARG A 492 12.69 12.95 -20.59
N LEU A 493 12.51 14.19 -21.05
CA LEU A 493 12.04 15.27 -20.20
C LEU A 493 10.67 14.98 -19.57
N ALA A 494 9.85 14.10 -20.13
CA ALA A 494 8.64 13.60 -19.48
C ALA A 494 8.95 12.90 -18.14
N SER A 495 10.08 12.18 -18.03
CA SER A 495 10.52 11.58 -16.76
C SER A 495 10.89 12.64 -15.72
N ARG A 496 11.51 13.74 -16.16
CA ARG A 496 11.80 14.88 -15.27
C ARG A 496 10.53 15.59 -14.83
N ASP A 497 9.58 15.78 -15.74
CA ASP A 497 8.26 16.35 -15.43
C ASP A 497 7.52 15.52 -14.38
N TYR A 498 7.59 14.19 -14.49
CA TYR A 498 7.02 13.27 -13.51
C TYR A 498 7.74 13.33 -12.14
N ALA A 499 9.06 13.31 -12.14
CA ALA A 499 9.89 13.44 -10.92
C ALA A 499 9.61 14.76 -10.17
N ASP A 500 9.51 15.88 -10.91
CA ASP A 500 9.15 17.18 -10.33
C ASP A 500 7.73 17.18 -9.76
N ALA A 501 6.77 16.60 -10.47
CA ALA A 501 5.38 16.51 -10.02
C ALA A 501 5.25 15.68 -8.74
N LEU A 502 5.93 14.53 -8.65
CA LEU A 502 5.94 13.67 -7.45
C LEU A 502 6.50 14.42 -6.24
N LEU A 503 7.63 15.08 -6.40
CA LEU A 503 8.28 15.83 -5.34
C LEU A 503 7.42 17.01 -4.88
N ASP A 504 6.84 17.76 -5.81
CA ASP A 504 5.97 18.89 -5.53
C ASP A 504 4.67 18.45 -4.82
N GLY A 505 4.05 17.38 -5.29
CA GLY A 505 2.85 16.81 -4.70
C GLY A 505 3.05 16.37 -3.25
N ILE A 506 4.12 15.60 -2.98
CA ILE A 506 4.45 15.16 -1.62
C ILE A 506 4.69 16.35 -0.71
N VAL A 507 5.54 17.28 -1.13
CA VAL A 507 5.89 18.45 -0.29
C VAL A 507 4.67 19.29 0.02
N THR A 508 3.79 19.48 -0.95
CA THR A 508 2.53 20.22 -0.77
C THR A 508 1.61 19.54 0.23
N ASP A 509 1.37 18.24 0.06
CA ASP A 509 0.46 17.48 0.93
C ASP A 509 1.02 17.35 2.37
N MET A 510 2.34 17.12 2.50
CA MET A 510 2.98 17.02 3.81
C MET A 510 2.98 18.35 4.55
N ARG A 511 3.25 19.47 3.85
CA ARG A 511 3.18 20.81 4.45
C ARG A 511 1.78 21.17 4.89
N TYR A 512 0.77 20.82 4.09
CA TYR A 512 -0.62 21.04 4.46
C TYR A 512 -0.99 20.28 5.75
N LYS A 513 -0.61 19.01 5.84
CA LYS A 513 -1.05 18.14 6.94
C LYS A 513 -0.19 18.23 8.19
N TYR A 514 1.11 18.44 8.04
CA TYR A 514 2.09 18.38 9.14
C TYR A 514 2.82 19.70 9.38
N GLY A 515 2.46 20.77 8.67
CA GLY A 515 2.96 22.13 8.84
C GLY A 515 4.28 22.42 8.13
N LYS A 516 5.22 21.49 8.10
CA LYS A 516 6.53 21.69 7.45
C LYS A 516 7.01 20.38 6.80
N TRP A 517 7.66 20.52 5.66
CA TRP A 517 8.33 19.41 4.98
C TRP A 517 9.44 19.98 4.08
N ASN A 518 10.59 19.33 4.02
CA ASN A 518 11.70 19.79 3.21
C ASN A 518 11.57 19.25 1.79
N ARG A 519 11.57 20.18 0.81
CA ARG A 519 11.76 19.89 -0.59
C ARG A 519 13.26 19.85 -0.87
N ARG A 520 13.74 18.71 -1.35
CA ARG A 520 15.12 18.53 -1.77
C ARG A 520 15.25 18.69 -3.29
N GLU A 521 16.28 18.12 -3.83
CA GLU A 521 16.67 18.23 -5.23
C GLU A 521 15.83 17.34 -6.14
N ILE A 522 15.86 17.64 -7.42
CA ILE A 522 15.52 16.75 -8.53
C ILE A 522 16.85 16.31 -9.14
N TYR A 523 17.28 15.08 -8.86
CA TYR A 523 18.51 14.55 -9.43
C TYR A 523 18.27 14.05 -10.85
N ASP A 524 18.92 14.68 -11.82
CA ASP A 524 18.99 14.17 -13.19
C ASP A 524 20.31 13.41 -13.35
N ARG A 525 20.28 12.12 -13.02
CA ARG A 525 21.48 11.29 -12.89
C ARG A 525 21.27 9.91 -13.50
N ASN A 526 22.38 9.26 -13.85
CA ASN A 526 22.41 7.96 -14.50
C ASN A 526 22.16 6.79 -13.55
N TYR A 527 20.92 6.67 -13.03
CA TYR A 527 20.47 5.52 -12.25
C TYR A 527 19.80 4.47 -13.15
N SER A 528 20.01 3.20 -12.85
CA SER A 528 19.45 2.09 -13.64
C SER A 528 17.93 2.15 -13.74
N GLU A 529 17.24 2.40 -12.64
CA GLU A 529 15.78 2.41 -12.52
C GLU A 529 15.10 3.62 -13.18
N THR A 530 15.87 4.62 -13.60
CA THR A 530 15.36 5.79 -14.35
C THR A 530 15.92 5.88 -15.76
N ARG A 531 17.08 5.27 -16.01
CA ARG A 531 17.71 5.24 -17.32
C ARG A 531 17.15 4.15 -18.23
N GLN A 532 17.02 2.92 -17.66
CA GLN A 532 16.65 1.74 -18.48
C GLN A 532 15.20 1.70 -18.92
N PRO A 533 14.20 2.10 -18.08
CA PRO A 533 12.82 2.05 -18.55
C PRO A 533 12.62 2.89 -19.81
N GLU A 534 11.92 2.31 -20.80
CA GLU A 534 11.60 2.95 -22.08
C GLU A 534 10.26 3.71 -22.05
N VAL A 535 9.73 3.96 -20.86
CA VAL A 535 8.56 4.81 -20.55
C VAL A 535 8.97 5.87 -19.54
N PRO A 536 8.17 6.95 -19.34
CA PRO A 536 8.43 7.91 -18.29
C PRO A 536 8.62 7.22 -16.95
N SER A 537 9.70 7.55 -16.25
CA SER A 537 10.14 6.86 -15.05
C SER A 537 10.74 7.81 -14.03
N ALA A 538 10.52 7.52 -12.74
CA ALA A 538 11.12 8.25 -11.65
C ALA A 538 11.45 7.31 -10.48
N ILE A 539 12.46 7.68 -9.70
CA ILE A 539 12.65 7.24 -8.33
C ILE A 539 12.17 8.36 -7.41
N ILE A 540 11.41 8.02 -6.40
CA ILE A 540 11.07 8.93 -5.32
C ILE A 540 11.72 8.45 -4.02
N GLU A 541 12.61 9.27 -3.50
CA GLU A 541 13.23 9.12 -2.18
C GLU A 541 12.32 9.81 -1.17
N THR A 542 11.45 9.02 -0.55
CA THR A 542 10.34 9.53 0.26
C THR A 542 10.78 10.42 1.42
N LEU A 543 11.88 10.03 2.07
CA LEU A 543 12.52 10.69 3.21
C LEU A 543 13.85 9.99 3.50
N SER A 544 14.54 10.35 4.59
CA SER A 544 15.74 9.61 5.00
C SER A 544 15.44 8.56 6.07
N HIS A 545 15.67 7.27 5.73
CA HIS A 545 15.56 6.17 6.70
C HIS A 545 16.65 6.18 7.78
N GLN A 546 17.68 7.01 7.65
CA GLN A 546 18.75 7.19 8.64
C GLN A 546 18.47 8.35 9.59
N ASN A 547 17.47 9.19 9.34
CA ASN A 547 17.18 10.37 10.13
C ASN A 547 15.99 10.12 11.08
N PHE A 548 16.23 10.21 12.37
CA PHE A 548 15.21 9.95 13.38
C PHE A 548 13.97 10.85 13.21
N ALA A 549 14.16 12.13 12.92
CA ALA A 549 13.04 13.06 12.71
C ALA A 549 12.15 12.67 11.53
N ASP A 550 12.74 12.16 10.43
CA ASP A 550 11.99 11.61 9.30
C ASP A 550 11.29 10.31 9.67
N MET A 551 11.98 9.42 10.40
CA MET A 551 11.45 8.12 10.78
C MET A 551 10.29 8.20 11.77
N ARG A 552 10.17 9.28 12.55
CA ARG A 552 8.97 9.54 13.39
C ARG A 552 7.70 9.66 12.55
N TYR A 553 7.80 10.18 11.33
CA TYR A 553 6.71 10.16 10.36
C TYR A 553 6.62 8.80 9.66
N ALA A 554 7.76 8.30 9.17
CA ALA A 554 7.85 7.09 8.38
C ALA A 554 7.18 5.87 9.01
N LEU A 555 7.34 5.69 10.32
CA LEU A 555 6.81 4.53 11.03
C LEU A 555 5.34 4.66 11.44
N ASP A 556 4.72 5.84 11.26
CA ASP A 556 3.28 6.03 11.51
C ASP A 556 2.45 5.64 10.27
N PRO A 557 1.50 4.69 10.38
CA PRO A 557 0.66 4.27 9.27
C PRO A 557 -0.22 5.39 8.68
N ASN A 558 -0.57 6.41 9.46
CA ASN A 558 -1.34 7.56 8.96
C ASN A 558 -0.50 8.43 8.02
N PHE A 559 0.82 8.55 8.27
CA PHE A 559 1.74 9.18 7.35
C PHE A 559 1.88 8.36 6.06
N ARG A 560 2.06 7.04 6.17
CA ARG A 560 2.18 6.14 5.01
C ARG A 560 0.96 6.23 4.09
N PHE A 561 -0.25 6.30 4.66
CA PHE A 561 -1.47 6.53 3.90
C PHE A 561 -1.45 7.89 3.18
N THR A 562 -1.05 8.97 3.86
CA THR A 562 -0.98 10.32 3.29
C THR A 562 0.04 10.39 2.15
N LEU A 563 1.21 9.79 2.35
CA LEU A 563 2.27 9.70 1.34
C LEU A 563 1.81 8.92 0.11
N ALA A 564 1.23 7.74 0.32
CA ALA A 564 0.71 6.92 -0.77
C ALA A 564 -0.41 7.64 -1.56
N ARG A 565 -1.29 8.38 -0.84
CA ARG A 565 -2.33 9.18 -1.49
C ARG A 565 -1.75 10.32 -2.33
N SER A 566 -0.69 10.97 -1.86
CA SER A 566 0.02 12.00 -2.62
C SER A 566 0.65 11.43 -3.89
N LEU A 567 1.32 10.27 -3.78
CA LEU A 567 1.88 9.57 -4.94
C LEU A 567 0.80 9.15 -5.94
N TYR A 568 -0.31 8.59 -5.45
CA TYR A 568 -1.45 8.22 -6.29
C TYR A 568 -2.04 9.42 -7.05
N LYS A 569 -2.34 10.53 -6.34
CA LYS A 569 -2.91 11.73 -6.95
C LYS A 569 -2.00 12.31 -8.02
N THR A 570 -0.72 12.36 -7.75
CA THR A 570 0.28 12.87 -8.69
C THR A 570 0.41 11.97 -9.92
N THR A 571 0.45 10.65 -9.72
CA THR A 571 0.48 9.68 -10.82
C THR A 571 -0.76 9.80 -11.70
N LEU A 572 -1.95 9.90 -11.12
CA LEU A 572 -3.20 10.13 -11.84
C LEU A 572 -3.15 11.41 -12.69
N ARG A 573 -2.73 12.53 -12.09
CA ARG A 573 -2.61 13.82 -12.78
C ARG A 573 -1.61 13.76 -13.93
N PHE A 574 -0.42 13.22 -13.67
CA PHE A 574 0.62 13.11 -14.69
C PHE A 574 0.18 12.24 -15.87
N MET A 575 -0.41 11.07 -15.62
CA MET A 575 -0.91 10.20 -16.68
C MET A 575 -2.03 10.88 -17.49
N SER A 576 -2.91 11.61 -16.82
CA SER A 576 -3.96 12.39 -17.50
C SER A 576 -3.38 13.50 -18.39
N GLU A 577 -2.34 14.20 -17.91
CA GLU A 577 -1.60 15.19 -18.73
C GLU A 577 -0.92 14.56 -19.94
N MET A 578 -0.28 13.38 -19.77
CA MET A 578 0.37 12.67 -20.87
C MET A 578 -0.60 12.35 -22.01
N HIS A 579 -1.87 12.10 -21.70
CA HIS A 579 -2.93 11.79 -22.65
C HIS A 579 -3.86 12.98 -22.97
N ASN A 580 -3.58 14.15 -22.40
CA ASN A 580 -4.44 15.33 -22.50
C ASN A 580 -5.92 15.02 -22.14
N LYS A 581 -6.15 14.37 -20.99
CA LYS A 581 -7.46 13.95 -20.47
C LYS A 581 -7.73 14.60 -19.12
N GLU A 582 -9.01 14.76 -18.81
CA GLU A 582 -9.45 15.17 -17.47
C GLU A 582 -9.26 14.02 -16.46
N TYR A 583 -9.16 14.38 -15.18
CA TYR A 583 -9.04 13.42 -14.09
C TYR A 583 -9.99 13.76 -12.93
N VAL A 584 -10.33 12.73 -12.18
CA VAL A 584 -11.09 12.82 -10.93
C VAL A 584 -10.37 11.96 -9.89
N VAL A 585 -10.07 12.55 -8.74
CA VAL A 585 -9.44 11.82 -7.62
C VAL A 585 -10.48 10.96 -6.91
N THR A 586 -10.12 9.76 -6.50
CA THR A 586 -11.00 8.86 -5.74
C THR A 586 -11.40 9.48 -4.39
N PRO A 587 -12.63 9.23 -3.88
CA PRO A 587 -13.07 9.74 -2.58
C PRO A 587 -12.25 9.18 -1.41
N LEU A 588 -12.40 9.79 -0.24
CA LEU A 588 -12.00 9.21 1.04
C LEU A 588 -13.03 8.18 1.51
N ALA A 589 -12.61 7.25 2.38
CA ALA A 589 -13.50 6.26 2.96
C ALA A 589 -14.63 6.93 3.78
N PRO A 590 -15.87 6.42 3.74
CA PRO A 590 -16.96 6.91 4.58
C PRO A 590 -16.65 6.75 6.08
N THR A 591 -17.34 7.51 6.91
CA THR A 591 -17.23 7.50 8.37
C THR A 591 -18.60 7.36 9.04
N ASN A 592 -18.63 7.30 10.37
CA ASN A 592 -19.87 7.22 11.16
C ASN A 592 -20.76 6.05 10.73
N PHE A 593 -20.16 4.93 10.34
CA PHE A 593 -20.90 3.75 9.92
C PHE A 593 -21.64 3.12 11.09
N ARG A 594 -22.93 2.83 10.91
CA ARG A 594 -23.82 2.25 11.91
C ARG A 594 -24.93 1.44 11.29
N ILE A 595 -25.44 0.48 12.06
CA ILE A 595 -26.57 -0.38 11.67
C ILE A 595 -27.65 -0.28 12.72
N SER A 596 -28.89 -0.06 12.28
CA SER A 596 -30.09 -0.21 13.10
C SER A 596 -30.96 -1.34 12.55
N LEU A 597 -31.84 -1.91 13.39
CA LEU A 597 -32.65 -3.07 13.07
C LEU A 597 -34.09 -2.84 13.56
N ASP A 598 -35.07 -3.03 12.72
CA ASP A 598 -36.47 -3.02 13.12
C ASP A 598 -36.94 -4.41 13.63
N ASN A 599 -38.13 -4.46 14.18
CA ASN A 599 -38.74 -5.68 14.72
C ASN A 599 -39.19 -6.71 13.64
N LYS A 600 -39.00 -6.38 12.38
CA LYS A 600 -39.34 -7.26 11.23
C LYS A 600 -38.10 -7.76 10.50
N GLY A 601 -36.90 -7.45 11.01
CA GLY A 601 -35.65 -7.89 10.42
C GLY A 601 -35.13 -7.00 9.28
N MET A 602 -35.64 -5.75 9.16
CA MET A 602 -35.09 -4.80 8.24
C MET A 602 -33.89 -4.09 8.90
N ALA A 603 -32.70 -4.35 8.41
CA ALA A 603 -31.50 -3.62 8.81
C ALA A 603 -31.35 -2.36 7.95
N ARG A 604 -31.12 -1.23 8.61
CA ARG A 604 -30.80 0.06 7.99
C ARG A 604 -29.33 0.40 8.30
N LEU A 605 -28.54 0.44 7.24
CA LEU A 605 -27.15 0.85 7.24
C LEU A 605 -27.08 2.34 6.96
N GLU A 606 -26.28 3.08 7.72
CA GLU A 606 -26.09 4.51 7.56
C GLU A 606 -24.62 4.89 7.74
N TRP A 607 -24.18 5.90 7.01
CA TRP A 607 -22.79 6.41 7.03
C TRP A 607 -22.76 7.87 6.61
N ASP A 608 -21.62 8.53 6.80
CA ASP A 608 -21.37 9.88 6.31
C ASP A 608 -20.25 9.87 5.27
N GLY A 609 -20.38 10.67 4.22
CA GLY A 609 -19.31 10.96 3.27
C GLY A 609 -18.22 11.80 3.92
N VAL A 610 -17.02 11.72 3.38
CA VAL A 610 -15.87 12.50 3.84
C VAL A 610 -15.37 13.36 2.69
N ASP A 611 -15.33 14.67 2.89
CA ASP A 611 -14.73 15.59 1.94
C ASP A 611 -13.20 15.57 2.06
N ASP A 612 -12.51 15.69 0.94
CA ASP A 612 -11.07 15.91 0.91
C ASP A 612 -10.79 17.40 0.71
N PRO A 613 -10.30 18.13 1.73
CA PRO A 613 -10.11 19.57 1.63
C PRO A 613 -9.04 19.98 0.61
N GLN A 614 -8.17 19.04 0.22
CA GLN A 614 -7.13 19.27 -0.78
C GLN A 614 -7.57 18.90 -2.21
N GLU A 615 -8.70 18.15 -2.37
CA GLU A 615 -9.13 17.58 -3.65
C GLU A 615 -10.60 17.77 -3.91
N LYS A 616 -10.96 18.88 -4.53
CA LYS A 616 -12.37 19.20 -4.85
C LYS A 616 -13.06 18.14 -5.73
N THR A 617 -12.30 17.43 -6.57
CA THR A 617 -12.84 16.36 -7.43
C THR A 617 -13.12 15.07 -6.69
N ALA A 618 -12.62 14.92 -5.45
CA ALA A 618 -12.73 13.69 -4.66
C ALA A 618 -14.07 13.49 -3.95
N SER A 619 -15.05 14.36 -4.18
CA SER A 619 -16.38 14.21 -3.57
C SER A 619 -17.07 12.93 -4.03
N PRO A 620 -17.74 12.18 -3.12
CA PRO A 620 -18.48 10.98 -3.48
C PRO A 620 -19.68 11.27 -4.39
N SER A 621 -19.87 10.48 -5.44
CA SER A 621 -21.09 10.46 -6.26
C SER A 621 -22.03 9.31 -5.86
N GLY A 622 -21.58 8.42 -5.00
CA GLY A 622 -22.32 7.30 -4.46
C GLY A 622 -21.46 6.39 -3.61
N TYR A 623 -22.06 5.27 -3.22
CA TYR A 623 -21.45 4.31 -2.31
C TYR A 623 -21.66 2.87 -2.79
N ILE A 624 -20.74 2.00 -2.41
CA ILE A 624 -20.80 0.56 -2.67
C ILE A 624 -20.89 -0.13 -1.32
N ILE A 625 -21.96 -0.87 -1.11
CA ILE A 625 -22.20 -1.67 0.08
C ILE A 625 -21.79 -3.11 -0.23
N TYR A 626 -20.79 -3.61 0.47
CA TYR A 626 -20.38 -5.01 0.43
C TYR A 626 -21.07 -5.76 1.56
N LYS A 627 -21.68 -6.87 1.23
CA LYS A 627 -22.39 -7.74 2.15
C LYS A 627 -21.74 -9.13 2.15
N GLY A 628 -21.46 -9.64 3.33
CA GLY A 628 -21.05 -11.02 3.57
C GLY A 628 -21.99 -11.71 4.57
N ILE A 629 -22.04 -13.02 4.53
CA ILE A 629 -22.68 -13.86 5.55
C ILE A 629 -21.57 -14.67 6.21
N GLU A 630 -21.65 -14.90 7.51
CA GLU A 630 -20.62 -15.69 8.21
C GLU A 630 -20.42 -17.06 7.53
N GLY A 631 -19.16 -17.38 7.24
CA GLY A 631 -18.78 -18.55 6.47
C GLY A 631 -18.72 -18.33 4.95
N MET A 632 -19.13 -17.16 4.45
CA MET A 632 -18.99 -16.75 3.04
C MET A 632 -18.04 -15.54 2.93
N ASP A 633 -17.52 -15.29 1.73
CA ASP A 633 -16.80 -14.03 1.44
C ASP A 633 -17.81 -12.89 1.20
N PHE A 634 -17.31 -11.68 1.05
CA PHE A 634 -18.12 -10.54 0.63
C PHE A 634 -18.51 -10.65 -0.85
N ASP A 635 -19.73 -10.20 -1.17
CA ASP A 635 -20.21 -10.04 -2.54
C ASP A 635 -19.44 -8.94 -3.30
N ASN A 636 -19.72 -8.77 -4.59
CA ASN A 636 -19.08 -7.74 -5.42
C ASN A 636 -19.63 -6.32 -5.19
N GLY A 637 -20.58 -6.16 -4.29
CA GLY A 637 -21.13 -4.90 -3.82
C GLY A 637 -22.40 -4.42 -4.54
N THR A 638 -23.24 -3.73 -3.78
CA THR A 638 -24.46 -3.06 -4.26
C THR A 638 -24.24 -1.54 -4.30
N VAL A 639 -24.56 -0.91 -5.43
CA VAL A 639 -24.39 0.54 -5.61
C VAL A 639 -25.60 1.32 -5.11
N VAL A 640 -25.34 2.35 -4.34
CA VAL A 640 -26.31 3.36 -3.87
C VAL A 640 -25.85 4.74 -4.30
N ARG A 641 -26.74 5.51 -4.91
CA ARG A 641 -26.47 6.89 -5.36
C ARG A 641 -27.39 7.88 -4.65
N SER A 642 -26.89 9.09 -4.45
CA SER A 642 -27.65 10.23 -3.91
C SER A 642 -28.27 10.03 -2.52
N ARG A 643 -27.77 9.06 -1.73
CA ARG A 643 -28.16 8.84 -0.34
C ARG A 643 -27.05 8.14 0.45
N ASN A 644 -27.04 8.36 1.76
CA ASN A 644 -26.05 7.82 2.69
C ASN A 644 -26.64 6.71 3.59
N ASN A 645 -27.55 5.92 3.03
CA ASN A 645 -28.17 4.79 3.72
C ASN A 645 -28.57 3.68 2.74
N TYR A 646 -28.73 2.47 3.31
CA TYR A 646 -29.17 1.30 2.59
C TYR A 646 -30.00 0.41 3.50
N GLU A 647 -31.12 -0.11 3.02
CA GLU A 647 -31.96 -1.04 3.74
C GLU A 647 -31.87 -2.44 3.15
N VAL A 648 -31.72 -3.43 4.04
CA VAL A 648 -31.60 -4.82 3.65
C VAL A 648 -32.36 -5.71 4.65
N ARG A 649 -33.16 -6.64 4.14
CA ARG A 649 -33.84 -7.64 4.99
C ARG A 649 -32.85 -8.72 5.38
N LEU A 650 -32.75 -8.97 6.68
CA LEU A 650 -31.94 -10.05 7.23
C LEU A 650 -32.79 -11.32 7.38
N GLU A 651 -32.22 -12.45 7.02
CA GLU A 651 -32.81 -13.74 7.33
C GLU A 651 -32.58 -14.08 8.81
N PRO A 652 -33.60 -14.66 9.49
CA PRO A 652 -33.49 -14.98 10.91
C PRO A 652 -32.32 -15.90 11.23
N GLY A 653 -31.51 -15.55 12.20
CA GLY A 653 -30.41 -16.36 12.72
C GLY A 653 -29.09 -16.29 11.93
N LEU A 654 -29.08 -15.66 10.76
CA LEU A 654 -27.84 -15.50 10.00
C LEU A 654 -27.06 -14.26 10.49
N LEU A 655 -25.74 -14.44 10.62
CA LEU A 655 -24.83 -13.35 10.95
C LEU A 655 -24.35 -12.71 9.65
N TYR A 656 -24.71 -11.43 9.48
CA TYR A 656 -24.31 -10.62 8.34
C TYR A 656 -23.16 -9.70 8.69
N HIS A 657 -22.31 -9.42 7.70
CA HIS A 657 -21.20 -8.47 7.77
C HIS A 657 -21.34 -7.44 6.65
N PHE A 658 -21.08 -6.19 6.97
CA PHE A 658 -21.17 -5.08 6.03
C PHE A 658 -19.98 -4.15 6.11
N LYS A 659 -19.56 -3.63 4.97
CA LYS A 659 -18.59 -2.53 4.84
C LYS A 659 -18.97 -1.65 3.66
N VAL A 660 -18.61 -0.39 3.69
CA VAL A 660 -19.04 0.60 2.69
C VAL A 660 -17.82 1.31 2.10
N ALA A 661 -17.78 1.43 0.79
CA ALA A 661 -16.82 2.31 0.09
C ALA A 661 -17.57 3.46 -0.58
N ALA A 662 -16.96 4.63 -0.65
CA ALA A 662 -17.41 5.73 -1.49
C ALA A 662 -16.85 5.57 -2.91
N PHE A 663 -17.54 6.08 -3.93
CA PHE A 663 -17.01 6.12 -5.30
C PHE A 663 -17.44 7.40 -6.04
N ASN A 664 -16.69 7.70 -7.10
CA ASN A 664 -16.98 8.74 -8.09
C ASN A 664 -16.46 8.30 -9.48
N ASP A 665 -16.42 9.20 -10.44
CA ASP A 665 -15.91 8.89 -11.79
C ASP A 665 -14.40 8.60 -11.85
N GLY A 666 -13.66 8.90 -10.79
CA GLY A 666 -12.23 8.58 -10.63
C GLY A 666 -11.98 7.18 -10.06
N GLY A 667 -12.99 6.53 -9.46
CA GLY A 667 -12.88 5.22 -8.86
C GLY A 667 -13.49 5.14 -7.46
N LYS A 668 -13.01 4.20 -6.63
CA LYS A 668 -13.54 3.96 -5.29
C LYS A 668 -12.52 4.22 -4.19
N SER A 669 -13.00 4.49 -2.98
CA SER A 669 -12.20 4.62 -1.76
C SER A 669 -11.80 3.28 -1.17
N PHE A 670 -10.98 3.30 -0.11
CA PHE A 670 -10.98 2.23 0.88
C PHE A 670 -12.36 2.10 1.52
N THR A 671 -12.62 0.94 2.17
CA THR A 671 -13.88 0.71 2.88
C THR A 671 -13.85 1.27 4.31
N THR A 672 -15.04 1.44 4.90
CA THR A 672 -15.19 1.54 6.37
C THR A 672 -14.66 0.29 7.06
N GLU A 673 -14.64 0.30 8.37
CA GLU A 673 -14.57 -0.92 9.21
C GLU A 673 -15.72 -1.89 8.84
N THR A 674 -15.53 -3.17 9.17
CA THR A 674 -16.59 -4.18 9.02
C THR A 674 -17.51 -4.14 10.24
N LEU A 675 -18.80 -3.91 10.02
CA LEU A 675 -19.85 -4.02 11.03
C LEU A 675 -20.70 -5.26 10.80
N SER A 676 -21.40 -5.73 11.85
CA SER A 676 -22.15 -6.96 11.85
C SER A 676 -23.58 -6.77 12.35
N ALA A 677 -24.50 -7.60 11.89
CA ALA A 677 -25.89 -7.60 12.34
C ALA A 677 -26.51 -9.00 12.31
N VAL A 678 -27.40 -9.28 13.26
CA VAL A 678 -28.23 -10.49 13.33
C VAL A 678 -29.64 -10.13 13.72
N TYR A 679 -30.62 -10.68 13.01
CA TYR A 679 -32.02 -10.62 13.36
C TYR A 679 -32.50 -11.94 13.96
N GLN A 680 -33.22 -11.89 15.08
CA GLN A 680 -33.84 -13.02 15.74
C GLN A 680 -35.29 -12.67 16.09
N PRO A 681 -36.30 -13.32 15.47
CA PRO A 681 -37.72 -13.04 15.76
C PRO A 681 -38.12 -13.24 17.24
N GLU A 682 -37.44 -14.17 17.90
CA GLU A 682 -37.64 -14.51 19.32
C GLU A 682 -36.39 -14.15 20.14
N ALA A 683 -35.87 -12.93 19.91
CA ALA A 683 -34.70 -12.45 20.60
C ALA A 683 -34.97 -12.33 22.12
N LYS A 684 -33.98 -12.76 22.91
CA LYS A 684 -33.98 -12.58 24.38
C LYS A 684 -33.58 -11.16 24.81
N GLY A 685 -33.12 -10.37 23.86
CA GLY A 685 -32.67 -8.99 24.07
C GLY A 685 -31.94 -8.45 22.84
N ASN A 686 -31.65 -7.15 22.87
CA ASN A 686 -30.98 -6.40 21.84
C ASN A 686 -29.56 -5.99 22.29
N ILE A 687 -28.55 -6.32 21.52
CA ILE A 687 -27.15 -6.04 21.84
C ILE A 687 -26.56 -5.11 20.79
N LEU A 688 -25.92 -4.04 21.25
CA LEU A 688 -25.11 -3.14 20.41
C LEU A 688 -23.63 -3.45 20.61
N ILE A 689 -22.90 -3.71 19.53
CA ILE A 689 -21.44 -3.77 19.53
C ILE A 689 -20.93 -2.41 19.04
N ILE A 690 -20.12 -1.72 19.87
CA ILE A 690 -19.48 -0.46 19.49
C ILE A 690 -18.01 -0.73 19.15
N ASN A 691 -17.62 -0.45 17.89
CA ASN A 691 -16.23 -0.49 17.49
C ASN A 691 -15.51 0.78 17.94
N GLY A 692 -14.71 0.68 19.00
CA GLY A 692 -13.84 1.75 19.52
C GLY A 692 -12.36 1.60 19.15
N PHE A 693 -11.96 0.52 18.46
CA PHE A 693 -10.57 0.28 18.07
C PHE A 693 -10.27 0.85 16.67
N ASN A 694 -9.75 2.07 16.65
CA ASN A 694 -9.37 2.78 15.40
C ASN A 694 -7.87 3.06 15.30
N ARG A 695 -7.10 2.85 16.37
CA ARG A 695 -5.71 3.23 16.47
C ARG A 695 -4.86 2.57 15.37
N LEU A 696 -4.06 3.41 14.70
CA LEU A 696 -2.92 3.08 13.86
C LEU A 696 -1.77 3.99 14.30
N SER A 697 -0.67 3.44 14.74
CA SER A 697 0.41 4.24 15.33
C SER A 697 1.79 3.68 15.05
N SER A 698 2.80 4.56 15.11
CA SER A 698 4.20 4.16 15.21
C SER A 698 4.47 3.46 16.55
N PRO A 699 5.64 2.79 16.70
CA PRO A 699 6.12 2.34 18.00
C PRO A 699 6.38 3.49 18.96
N ALA A 700 6.51 3.16 20.26
CA ALA A 700 6.92 4.12 21.28
C ALA A 700 8.21 4.82 20.90
N VAL A 701 8.26 6.13 21.17
CA VAL A 701 9.37 7.01 20.79
C VAL A 701 10.21 7.32 22.02
N ARG A 702 11.49 6.94 22.02
CA ARG A 702 12.49 7.45 22.94
C ARG A 702 13.15 8.68 22.35
N PHE A 703 13.03 9.81 23.03
CA PHE A 703 13.64 11.06 22.61
C PHE A 703 14.01 11.92 23.81
N SER A 704 15.30 12.10 24.03
CA SER A 704 15.90 12.96 25.04
C SER A 704 17.18 13.60 24.48
N ASP A 705 17.91 14.35 25.31
CA ASP A 705 19.21 14.89 24.90
C ASP A 705 20.26 13.80 24.62
N THR A 706 20.08 12.60 25.19
CA THR A 706 21.03 11.49 25.08
C THR A 706 20.53 10.28 24.31
N GLU A 707 19.20 10.17 24.09
CA GLU A 707 18.59 9.00 23.46
C GLU A 707 17.71 9.40 22.27
N GLN A 708 17.74 8.59 21.23
CA GLN A 708 16.83 8.69 20.08
C GLN A 708 16.50 7.28 19.57
N GLY A 709 15.22 7.02 19.29
CA GLY A 709 14.83 5.76 18.67
C GLY A 709 13.41 5.33 18.96
N PHE A 710 13.14 4.04 18.66
CA PHE A 710 11.82 3.43 18.76
C PHE A 710 11.88 2.17 19.63
N ASP A 711 11.07 2.16 20.68
CA ASP A 711 11.03 1.08 21.66
C ASP A 711 9.83 0.16 21.44
N LEU A 712 10.07 -0.96 20.75
CA LEU A 712 9.06 -1.97 20.47
C LEU A 712 8.63 -2.76 21.72
N ASP A 713 9.43 -2.76 22.78
CA ASP A 713 9.08 -3.44 24.04
C ASP A 713 8.15 -2.59 24.92
N GLU A 714 8.25 -1.27 24.79
CA GLU A 714 7.32 -0.36 25.46
C GLU A 714 5.96 -0.34 24.75
N ASP A 715 5.97 -0.14 23.41
CA ASP A 715 4.80 -0.20 22.54
C ASP A 715 5.26 -0.50 21.11
N PRO A 716 4.89 -1.64 20.51
CA PRO A 716 5.24 -1.94 19.13
C PRO A 716 4.50 -1.09 18.09
N GLY A 717 3.57 -0.23 18.53
CA GLY A 717 2.63 0.46 17.67
C GLY A 717 1.52 -0.46 17.15
N VAL A 718 0.72 0.06 16.23
CA VAL A 718 -0.38 -0.67 15.60
C VAL A 718 -0.32 -0.46 14.10
N THR A 719 0.03 -1.50 13.36
CA THR A 719 0.05 -1.48 11.90
C THR A 719 -1.35 -1.67 11.31
N ARG A 720 -1.54 -1.33 10.04
CA ARG A 720 -2.75 -1.67 9.29
C ARG A 720 -2.61 -3.09 8.73
N GLY A 721 -3.42 -4.01 9.24
CA GLY A 721 -3.34 -5.41 8.84
C GLY A 721 -1.99 -6.05 9.17
N CYS A 722 -1.76 -7.23 8.63
CA CYS A 722 -0.53 -7.99 8.81
C CYS A 722 0.52 -7.56 7.78
N MET A 723 1.72 -7.16 8.21
CA MET A 723 2.77 -6.66 7.31
C MET A 723 4.19 -6.93 7.81
N PRO A 724 5.20 -7.00 6.92
CA PRO A 724 6.61 -7.00 7.29
C PRO A 724 7.04 -5.54 7.54
N GLY A 725 7.34 -5.16 8.72
CA GLY A 725 7.80 -3.78 8.97
C GLY A 725 9.07 -3.72 9.80
N TRP A 726 9.39 -4.82 10.47
CA TRP A 726 10.41 -4.86 11.48
C TRP A 726 11.52 -5.84 11.13
N MET A 727 12.76 -5.36 11.25
CA MET A 727 13.97 -6.22 11.27
C MET A 727 14.13 -6.87 12.64
N GLY A 728 13.99 -6.08 13.69
CA GLY A 728 14.16 -6.47 15.07
C GLY A 728 14.08 -5.26 16.00
N ARG A 729 14.37 -5.47 17.30
CA ARG A 729 14.40 -4.39 18.29
C ARG A 729 15.56 -3.46 18.04
N GLN A 730 15.40 -2.17 18.34
CA GLN A 730 16.53 -1.25 18.35
C GLN A 730 17.49 -1.64 19.50
N LEU A 731 18.79 -1.79 19.18
CA LEU A 731 19.80 -2.29 20.12
C LEU A 731 20.42 -1.17 20.95
N ASN A 732 20.43 0.06 20.41
CA ASN A 732 21.08 1.19 21.03
C ASN A 732 20.31 2.47 20.76
N PHE A 733 20.04 3.24 21.80
CA PHE A 733 19.34 4.52 21.75
C PHE A 733 20.27 5.72 21.94
N ASP A 734 21.56 5.50 22.29
CA ASP A 734 22.53 6.58 22.48
C ASP A 734 22.77 7.34 21.17
N ASN A 735 22.35 8.63 21.13
CA ASN A 735 22.45 9.47 19.96
C ASN A 735 23.87 9.90 19.59
N ASN A 736 24.88 9.57 20.38
CA ASN A 736 26.30 9.74 20.07
C ASN A 736 26.98 8.46 19.55
N SER A 737 26.30 7.32 19.66
CA SER A 737 26.81 6.04 19.20
C SER A 737 27.00 5.99 17.67
N ARG A 738 27.95 5.16 17.20
CA ARG A 738 28.10 4.86 15.77
C ARG A 738 26.97 3.97 15.24
N SER A 739 26.36 3.14 16.10
CA SER A 739 25.21 2.25 15.81
C SER A 739 23.87 2.94 16.07
N PHE A 740 23.84 4.25 16.03
CA PHE A 740 22.63 5.05 16.20
C PHE A 740 21.51 4.57 15.27
N GLY A 741 20.41 4.13 15.86
CA GLY A 741 19.29 3.56 15.11
C GLY A 741 19.48 2.10 14.67
N ASP A 742 20.63 1.45 14.93
CA ASP A 742 20.86 0.05 14.60
C ASP A 742 19.90 -0.88 15.37
N SER A 743 19.53 -1.99 14.76
CA SER A 743 18.53 -2.93 15.29
C SER A 743 18.99 -4.39 15.19
N GLY A 744 18.33 -5.27 15.93
CA GLY A 744 18.40 -6.71 15.73
C GLY A 744 17.79 -7.17 14.41
N ASP A 745 17.78 -8.46 14.17
CA ASP A 745 17.21 -9.12 12.99
C ASP A 745 16.24 -10.27 13.33
N GLU A 746 15.89 -10.40 14.59
CA GLU A 746 15.04 -11.46 15.11
C GLU A 746 13.60 -11.46 14.60
N MET A 747 13.16 -10.36 13.94
CA MET A 747 11.82 -10.22 13.34
C MET A 747 11.86 -10.25 11.81
N ALA A 748 13.04 -10.29 11.20
CA ALA A 748 13.19 -10.28 9.75
C ALA A 748 12.47 -11.47 9.10
N GLY A 749 11.60 -11.18 8.12
CA GLY A 749 10.76 -12.20 7.46
C GLY A 749 9.48 -12.57 8.21
N THR A 750 9.18 -11.92 9.34
CA THR A 750 7.93 -12.09 10.07
C THR A 750 6.90 -11.05 9.62
N PHE A 751 5.65 -11.47 9.42
CA PHE A 751 4.52 -10.59 9.08
C PHE A 751 3.70 -10.34 10.34
N LEU A 752 3.92 -9.21 10.99
CA LEU A 752 3.25 -8.91 12.26
C LEU A 752 1.84 -8.37 12.03
N ALA A 753 0.88 -8.95 12.74
CA ALA A 753 -0.52 -8.57 12.67
C ALA A 753 -0.80 -7.27 13.45
N GLY A 754 -1.65 -6.42 12.88
CA GLY A 754 -2.13 -5.17 13.47
C GLY A 754 -3.65 -5.05 13.41
N ASN A 755 -4.16 -3.83 13.17
CA ASN A 755 -5.61 -3.60 13.12
C ASN A 755 -6.19 -3.92 11.74
N ASP A 756 -7.05 -4.95 11.69
CA ASP A 756 -7.77 -5.38 10.50
C ASP A 756 -9.13 -4.69 10.31
N PHE A 757 -9.57 -3.90 11.30
CA PHE A 757 -10.90 -3.25 11.31
C PHE A 757 -12.08 -4.21 11.15
N ASN A 758 -11.93 -5.45 11.65
CA ASN A 758 -12.93 -6.53 11.50
C ASN A 758 -13.31 -7.24 12.81
N TYR A 759 -12.88 -6.73 13.96
CA TYR A 759 -13.04 -7.44 15.24
C TYR A 759 -14.47 -7.47 15.77
N VAL A 760 -15.36 -6.59 15.28
CA VAL A 760 -16.81 -6.66 15.53
C VAL A 760 -17.37 -8.04 15.13
N SER A 761 -16.86 -8.63 14.06
CA SER A 761 -17.29 -9.97 13.63
C SER A 761 -16.97 -11.05 14.66
N THR A 762 -15.82 -10.96 15.35
CA THR A 762 -15.41 -11.90 16.41
C THR A 762 -16.36 -11.85 17.60
N HIS A 763 -16.74 -10.64 18.06
CA HIS A 763 -17.69 -10.43 19.12
C HIS A 763 -19.09 -10.94 18.72
N ALA A 764 -19.55 -10.57 17.53
CA ALA A 764 -20.86 -11.00 17.02
C ALA A 764 -20.99 -12.53 16.91
N LYS A 765 -19.95 -13.23 16.44
CA LYS A 765 -19.89 -14.70 16.41
C LYS A 765 -20.04 -15.31 17.80
N ALA A 766 -19.33 -14.77 18.78
CA ALA A 766 -19.41 -15.25 20.16
C ALA A 766 -20.78 -15.01 20.79
N ILE A 767 -21.44 -13.86 20.49
CA ILE A 767 -22.81 -13.56 20.94
C ILE A 767 -23.83 -14.52 20.29
N VAL A 768 -23.72 -14.78 18.98
CA VAL A 768 -24.57 -15.77 18.28
C VAL A 768 -24.44 -17.15 18.94
N ALA A 769 -23.23 -17.56 19.27
CA ALA A 769 -22.98 -18.85 19.95
C ALA A 769 -23.51 -18.88 21.40
N ALA A 770 -23.71 -17.72 22.05
CA ALA A 770 -24.26 -17.61 23.39
C ALA A 770 -25.78 -17.76 23.42
N GLY A 771 -26.52 -17.36 22.38
CA GLY A 771 -27.97 -17.45 22.35
C GLY A 771 -28.65 -16.66 21.23
N LYS A 772 -29.97 -16.59 21.30
CA LYS A 772 -30.80 -15.82 20.35
C LYS A 772 -30.91 -14.36 20.81
N TYR A 773 -30.12 -13.48 20.24
CA TYR A 773 -30.15 -12.04 20.48
C TYR A 773 -30.19 -11.30 19.14
N ASN A 774 -30.88 -10.15 19.10
CA ASN A 774 -30.67 -9.20 18.03
C ASN A 774 -29.32 -8.52 18.23
N ILE A 775 -28.54 -8.42 17.17
CA ILE A 775 -27.22 -7.80 17.21
C ILE A 775 -27.19 -6.70 16.14
N VAL A 776 -26.76 -5.54 16.53
CA VAL A 776 -26.33 -4.48 15.60
C VAL A 776 -24.99 -3.93 16.03
N SER A 777 -24.34 -3.18 15.16
CA SER A 777 -23.05 -2.58 15.49
C SER A 777 -22.91 -1.17 14.92
N ALA A 778 -22.02 -0.38 15.54
CA ALA A 778 -21.74 0.97 15.15
C ALA A 778 -20.27 1.33 15.38
N SER A 779 -19.75 2.26 14.58
CA SER A 779 -18.48 2.92 14.91
C SER A 779 -18.64 3.80 16.15
N VAL A 780 -17.61 3.91 16.96
CA VAL A 780 -17.61 4.81 18.12
C VAL A 780 -17.87 6.27 17.72
N LYS A 781 -17.40 6.68 16.54
CA LYS A 781 -17.65 8.03 16.00
C LYS A 781 -19.14 8.31 15.78
N ALA A 782 -19.89 7.31 15.30
CA ALA A 782 -21.35 7.42 15.13
C ALA A 782 -22.06 7.57 16.49
N VAL A 783 -21.60 6.84 17.49
CA VAL A 783 -22.13 6.95 18.86
C VAL A 783 -21.80 8.30 19.47
N GLU A 784 -20.56 8.76 19.39
CA GLU A 784 -20.10 10.06 19.91
C GLU A 784 -20.85 11.24 19.27
N SER A 785 -21.21 11.14 18.00
CA SER A 785 -22.04 12.15 17.31
C SER A 785 -23.52 12.08 17.67
N LYS A 786 -23.92 11.18 18.57
CA LYS A 786 -25.30 10.93 19.02
C LYS A 786 -26.26 10.52 17.90
N GLN A 787 -25.74 9.81 16.91
CA GLN A 787 -26.53 9.31 15.78
C GLN A 787 -27.23 7.98 16.04
N LEU A 788 -27.01 7.36 17.21
CA LEU A 788 -27.63 6.09 17.61
C LEU A 788 -28.19 6.19 19.02
N PRO A 789 -29.50 5.95 19.23
CA PRO A 789 -30.10 5.93 20.57
C PRO A 789 -29.68 4.65 21.32
N LEU A 790 -29.06 4.80 22.49
CA LEU A 790 -28.50 3.67 23.25
C LEU A 790 -29.55 2.97 24.13
N GLU A 791 -30.60 3.66 24.54
CA GLU A 791 -31.64 3.18 25.48
C GLU A 791 -32.45 1.98 24.94
N GLN A 792 -32.40 1.71 23.64
CA GLN A 792 -33.12 0.57 23.05
C GLN A 792 -32.36 -0.76 23.22
N PHE A 793 -31.14 -0.75 23.74
CA PHE A 793 -30.31 -1.95 23.87
C PHE A 793 -30.26 -2.41 25.33
N ASP A 794 -30.36 -3.72 25.55
CA ASP A 794 -30.23 -4.35 26.86
C ASP A 794 -28.78 -4.47 27.28
N MET A 795 -27.85 -4.53 26.32
CA MET A 795 -26.40 -4.58 26.55
C MET A 795 -25.64 -3.82 25.46
N ILE A 796 -24.63 -3.09 25.89
CA ILE A 796 -23.59 -2.55 25.01
C ILE A 796 -22.32 -3.37 25.21
N ASP A 797 -21.74 -3.84 24.12
CA ASP A 797 -20.42 -4.47 24.02
C ASP A 797 -19.46 -3.47 23.37
N LEU A 798 -18.64 -2.82 24.18
CA LEU A 798 -17.66 -1.81 23.76
C LEU A 798 -16.29 -2.46 23.56
N LEU A 799 -15.90 -2.58 22.29
CA LEU A 799 -14.63 -3.11 21.82
C LEU A 799 -13.62 -1.95 21.70
N LEU A 800 -12.55 -1.95 22.48
CA LEU A 800 -11.54 -0.89 22.52
C LEU A 800 -10.16 -1.37 22.05
N GLY A 801 -9.93 -2.69 21.93
CA GLY A 801 -8.66 -3.25 21.41
C GLY A 801 -7.43 -2.63 22.06
N LEU A 802 -6.58 -2.01 21.23
CA LEU A 802 -5.37 -1.28 21.63
C LEU A 802 -5.56 0.25 21.57
N GLU A 803 -6.78 0.76 21.65
CA GLU A 803 -7.07 2.19 21.61
C GLU A 803 -6.53 2.89 22.86
N ARG A 804 -5.68 3.91 22.70
CA ARG A 804 -5.16 4.77 23.77
C ARG A 804 -4.57 6.06 23.23
N ASP A 805 -4.34 7.04 24.08
CA ASP A 805 -3.44 8.16 23.86
C ASP A 805 -2.00 7.69 24.09
N ASP A 806 -1.26 7.47 23.02
CA ASP A 806 0.16 7.07 23.06
C ASP A 806 1.12 8.27 23.02
N THR A 807 0.61 9.49 22.88
CA THR A 807 1.33 10.77 22.86
C THR A 807 2.31 10.97 21.67
N HIS A 808 2.51 9.97 20.83
CA HIS A 808 3.48 10.03 19.72
C HIS A 808 2.86 9.81 18.33
N SER A 809 1.66 9.25 18.22
CA SER A 809 0.91 9.13 16.97
C SER A 809 0.62 10.48 16.34
N LEU A 810 0.61 10.51 15.01
CA LEU A 810 0.23 11.70 14.22
C LEU A 810 -1.28 11.98 14.24
N VAL A 811 -2.09 11.05 14.76
CA VAL A 811 -3.52 11.17 14.98
C VAL A 811 -3.78 10.95 16.48
N TYR A 812 -4.62 11.80 17.06
CA TYR A 812 -5.00 11.66 18.46
C TYR A 812 -6.00 10.52 18.65
N TYR A 813 -5.64 9.58 19.49
CA TYR A 813 -6.48 8.48 19.96
C TYR A 813 -6.72 8.59 21.46
N LYS A 814 -7.79 7.99 21.97
CA LYS A 814 -8.06 7.86 23.41
C LYS A 814 -9.07 6.74 23.61
N THR A 815 -8.79 5.89 24.58
CA THR A 815 -9.63 4.73 24.93
C THR A 815 -11.09 5.10 25.07
N MET A 816 -11.44 6.10 25.86
CA MET A 816 -12.79 6.65 25.99
C MET A 816 -12.74 8.17 26.04
N LYS A 817 -13.17 8.82 24.96
CA LYS A 817 -13.29 10.27 24.94
C LYS A 817 -14.43 10.76 25.83
N PRO A 818 -14.42 12.01 26.35
CA PRO A 818 -15.44 12.55 27.23
C PRO A 818 -16.87 12.37 26.72
N ALA A 819 -17.11 12.54 25.41
CA ALA A 819 -18.43 12.34 24.82
C ALA A 819 -18.94 10.90 24.99
N LEU A 820 -18.08 9.91 24.77
CA LEU A 820 -18.42 8.50 24.98
C LEU A 820 -18.66 8.20 26.46
N GLN A 821 -17.81 8.69 27.35
CA GLN A 821 -17.95 8.52 28.82
C GLN A 821 -19.30 9.05 29.30
N HIS A 822 -19.70 10.23 28.82
CA HIS A 822 -21.00 10.82 29.16
C HIS A 822 -22.18 9.94 28.73
N LEU A 823 -22.14 9.43 27.48
CA LEU A 823 -23.20 8.56 26.95
C LEU A 823 -23.29 7.23 27.68
N LEU A 824 -22.16 6.59 27.99
CA LEU A 824 -22.14 5.33 28.74
C LEU A 824 -22.64 5.53 30.19
N ARG A 825 -22.32 6.65 30.83
CA ARG A 825 -22.86 7.02 32.16
C ARG A 825 -24.39 7.18 32.13
N GLN A 826 -24.91 7.88 31.11
CA GLN A 826 -26.36 8.03 30.94
C GLN A 826 -27.03 6.68 30.73
N TYR A 827 -26.46 5.84 29.86
CA TYR A 827 -26.97 4.50 29.57
C TYR A 827 -26.98 3.59 30.81
N ALA A 828 -25.90 3.54 31.58
CA ALA A 828 -25.84 2.80 32.83
C ALA A 828 -26.88 3.28 33.85
N ASN A 829 -27.05 4.61 34.00
CA ASN A 829 -28.04 5.20 34.91
C ASN A 829 -29.50 4.90 34.52
N GLN A 830 -29.74 4.53 33.27
CA GLN A 830 -31.04 4.07 32.76
C GLN A 830 -31.22 2.56 32.90
N GLY A 831 -30.28 1.85 33.51
CA GLY A 831 -30.33 0.41 33.75
C GLY A 831 -29.72 -0.47 32.67
N GLY A 832 -29.04 0.11 31.72
CA GLY A 832 -28.37 -0.59 30.62
C GLY A 832 -27.13 -1.34 31.10
N SER A 833 -26.87 -2.54 30.57
CA SER A 833 -25.72 -3.38 30.93
C SER A 833 -24.52 -3.10 30.05
N LEU A 834 -23.31 -3.05 30.62
CA LEU A 834 -22.05 -2.74 29.92
C LEU A 834 -21.09 -3.93 29.94
N LEU A 835 -20.61 -4.32 28.76
CA LEU A 835 -19.42 -5.12 28.55
C LEU A 835 -18.37 -4.21 27.91
N VAL A 836 -17.21 -4.06 28.54
CA VAL A 836 -16.11 -3.23 28.03
C VAL A 836 -14.84 -4.05 28.00
N SER A 837 -14.13 -4.08 26.86
CA SER A 837 -12.88 -4.83 26.72
C SER A 837 -11.82 -4.03 25.96
N GLY A 838 -10.59 -4.02 26.46
CA GLY A 838 -9.46 -3.36 25.83
C GLY A 838 -8.21 -3.38 26.69
N ALA A 839 -7.04 -3.26 26.07
CA ALA A 839 -5.75 -3.37 26.74
C ALA A 839 -5.44 -2.16 27.67
N TYR A 840 -6.06 -1.00 27.41
CA TYR A 840 -5.73 0.26 28.10
C TYR A 840 -6.96 0.92 28.77
N VAL A 841 -7.94 0.11 29.13
CA VAL A 841 -9.20 0.59 29.75
C VAL A 841 -8.95 1.33 31.06
N GLY A 842 -7.92 0.97 31.81
CA GLY A 842 -7.53 1.61 33.06
C GLY A 842 -6.39 2.62 32.87
N SER A 843 -5.32 2.23 32.24
CA SER A 843 -4.04 2.97 32.20
C SER A 843 -4.10 4.25 31.35
N ASP A 844 -4.98 4.33 30.35
CA ASP A 844 -5.21 5.54 29.56
C ASP A 844 -6.21 6.52 30.20
N MET A 845 -6.88 6.11 31.28
CA MET A 845 -7.87 6.91 32.01
C MET A 845 -7.18 7.71 33.12
N LYS A 846 -6.56 8.85 32.75
CA LYS A 846 -5.61 9.60 33.60
C LYS A 846 -6.22 10.82 34.32
N SER A 847 -7.17 11.52 33.68
CA SER A 847 -7.82 12.70 34.28
C SER A 847 -8.75 12.32 35.45
N ASP A 848 -9.17 13.29 36.25
CA ASP A 848 -10.12 13.04 37.32
C ASP A 848 -11.49 12.58 36.77
N GLU A 849 -11.93 13.13 35.65
CA GLU A 849 -13.14 12.69 34.95
C GLU A 849 -13.01 11.22 34.47
N ASP A 850 -11.87 10.84 33.91
CA ASP A 850 -11.56 9.48 33.51
C ASP A 850 -11.62 8.53 34.72
N LYS A 851 -10.98 8.88 35.82
CA LYS A 851 -10.99 8.08 37.06
C LYS A 851 -12.40 7.97 37.67
N ASN A 852 -13.19 9.03 37.58
CA ASN A 852 -14.59 8.99 37.97
C ASN A 852 -15.42 8.06 37.07
N MET A 853 -15.16 8.04 35.76
CA MET A 853 -15.78 7.09 34.85
C MET A 853 -15.47 5.64 35.26
N LEU A 854 -14.20 5.34 35.56
CA LEU A 854 -13.79 4.02 36.03
C LEU A 854 -14.47 3.64 37.34
N ALA A 855 -14.44 4.51 38.36
CA ALA A 855 -14.91 4.21 39.71
C ALA A 855 -16.44 4.16 39.80
N GLU A 856 -17.15 5.10 39.16
CA GLU A 856 -18.59 5.27 39.31
C GLU A 856 -19.42 4.47 38.31
N VAL A 857 -18.90 4.24 37.09
CA VAL A 857 -19.62 3.52 36.00
C VAL A 857 -19.07 2.12 35.80
N LEU A 858 -17.78 1.98 35.57
CA LEU A 858 -17.15 0.68 35.33
C LEU A 858 -16.82 -0.06 36.63
N LYS A 859 -16.93 0.60 37.78
CA LYS A 859 -16.71 0.07 39.13
C LYS A 859 -15.34 -0.56 39.33
N CYS A 860 -14.34 -0.01 38.66
CA CYS A 860 -12.95 -0.43 38.77
C CYS A 860 -11.99 0.74 38.92
N GLN A 861 -10.77 0.46 39.26
CA GLN A 861 -9.64 1.39 39.24
C GLN A 861 -8.44 0.78 38.57
N SER A 862 -7.66 1.61 37.89
CA SER A 862 -6.41 1.19 37.27
C SER A 862 -5.37 0.79 38.31
N ALA A 863 -4.64 -0.25 38.06
CA ALA A 863 -3.43 -0.62 38.76
C ALA A 863 -2.21 -0.51 37.84
N SER A 864 -1.17 -1.32 38.02
CA SER A 864 -0.02 -1.38 37.11
C SER A 864 -0.37 -2.12 35.81
N PRO A 865 0.28 -1.82 34.68
CA PRO A 865 0.19 -2.65 33.49
C PRO A 865 0.64 -4.08 33.77
N TYR A 866 -0.07 -5.06 33.23
CA TYR A 866 0.32 -6.46 33.30
C TYR A 866 1.44 -6.75 32.30
N LYS A 867 2.60 -7.13 32.79
CA LYS A 867 3.69 -7.70 32.00
C LYS A 867 3.62 -9.22 32.13
N ALA A 868 3.00 -9.85 31.16
CA ALA A 868 2.68 -11.26 31.21
C ALA A 868 3.96 -12.15 31.25
N ALA A 869 4.04 -13.01 32.27
CA ALA A 869 4.96 -14.13 32.26
C ALA A 869 4.42 -15.29 31.39
N ASN A 870 3.11 -15.37 31.22
CA ASN A 870 2.41 -16.31 30.33
C ASN A 870 1.07 -15.70 29.86
N ASP A 871 0.41 -16.34 28.91
CA ASP A 871 -0.79 -15.88 28.24
C ASP A 871 -2.10 -16.40 28.85
N SER A 872 -2.07 -17.01 30.05
CA SER A 872 -3.24 -17.65 30.66
C SER A 872 -4.04 -16.72 31.55
N ILE A 873 -5.36 -16.74 31.38
CA ILE A 873 -6.36 -16.04 32.22
C ILE A 873 -7.37 -17.07 32.72
N THR A 874 -7.74 -16.96 34.00
CA THR A 874 -8.76 -17.79 34.61
C THR A 874 -9.92 -16.96 35.15
N GLY A 875 -11.13 -17.35 34.85
CA GLY A 875 -12.35 -16.70 35.37
C GLY A 875 -13.62 -17.23 34.75
N MET A 876 -14.74 -16.94 35.36
CA MET A 876 -16.08 -17.38 34.91
C MET A 876 -16.16 -18.86 34.56
N GLY A 877 -15.51 -19.72 35.35
CA GLY A 877 -15.52 -21.18 35.20
C GLY A 877 -14.65 -21.74 34.07
N THR A 878 -13.76 -20.97 33.47
CA THR A 878 -12.86 -21.43 32.41
C THR A 878 -11.47 -20.81 32.51
N THR A 879 -10.49 -21.50 31.92
CA THR A 879 -9.13 -20.99 31.69
C THR A 879 -8.89 -20.91 30.19
N PHE A 880 -8.28 -19.83 29.72
CA PHE A 880 -8.02 -19.56 28.32
C PHE A 880 -6.73 -18.73 28.15
N ASP A 881 -6.17 -18.80 26.94
CA ASP A 881 -4.98 -18.06 26.54
C ASP A 881 -5.37 -16.89 25.62
N PHE A 882 -4.58 -15.82 25.64
CA PHE A 882 -4.76 -14.65 24.77
C PHE A 882 -3.45 -14.26 24.07
N TYR A 883 -3.56 -13.55 22.95
CA TYR A 883 -2.41 -13.03 22.21
C TYR A 883 -1.80 -11.86 22.98
N HIS A 884 -0.65 -12.10 23.64
CA HIS A 884 0.11 -11.10 24.39
C HIS A 884 1.52 -10.85 23.84
N GLN A 885 1.92 -11.59 22.82
CA GLN A 885 3.18 -11.42 22.10
C GLN A 885 2.92 -11.19 20.63
N MET A 886 3.70 -10.30 20.01
CA MET A 886 3.61 -10.02 18.57
C MET A 886 3.68 -11.31 17.76
N ASN A 887 2.80 -11.46 16.78
CA ASN A 887 2.66 -12.68 15.97
C ASN A 887 2.02 -12.36 14.60
N GLU A 888 1.91 -13.36 13.73
CA GLU A 888 1.37 -13.22 12.37
C GLU A 888 -0.15 -13.41 12.27
N GLU A 889 -0.81 -13.91 13.32
CA GLU A 889 -2.21 -14.34 13.27
C GLU A 889 -3.19 -13.24 13.71
N HIS A 890 -2.84 -12.54 14.78
CA HIS A 890 -3.71 -11.56 15.43
C HIS A 890 -2.85 -10.50 16.12
N TYR A 891 -3.33 -9.25 16.21
CA TYR A 891 -2.65 -8.25 17.01
C TYR A 891 -2.53 -8.69 18.48
N ALA A 892 -1.53 -8.23 19.18
CA ALA A 892 -1.24 -8.66 20.53
C ALA A 892 -1.41 -7.53 21.55
N ALA A 893 -2.02 -7.85 22.68
CA ALA A 893 -2.09 -6.98 23.86
C ALA A 893 -0.81 -7.16 24.69
N THR A 894 0.32 -6.61 24.23
CA THR A 894 1.63 -6.75 24.87
C THR A 894 1.71 -6.11 26.25
N ALA A 895 0.82 -5.15 26.55
CA ALA A 895 0.70 -4.45 27.82
C ALA A 895 -0.80 -4.32 28.18
N ALA A 896 -1.40 -5.40 28.64
CA ALA A 896 -2.77 -5.43 29.14
C ALA A 896 -2.86 -4.76 30.53
N ASP A 897 -4.05 -4.29 30.92
CA ASP A 897 -4.25 -3.61 32.19
C ASP A 897 -4.59 -4.56 33.33
N VAL A 898 -4.02 -4.31 34.49
CA VAL A 898 -4.55 -4.79 35.77
C VAL A 898 -5.57 -3.77 36.26
N ILE A 899 -6.79 -4.20 36.51
CA ILE A 899 -7.88 -3.37 37.02
C ILE A 899 -8.44 -3.97 38.29
N ASN A 900 -8.58 -3.16 39.38
CA ASN A 900 -9.09 -3.64 40.66
C ASN A 900 -10.53 -3.20 40.89
N PRO A 901 -11.35 -4.03 41.55
CA PRO A 901 -12.74 -3.68 41.84
C PRO A 901 -12.89 -2.53 42.84
N VAL A 902 -13.93 -1.71 42.68
CA VAL A 902 -14.29 -0.60 43.55
C VAL A 902 -15.69 -0.82 44.15
N GLY A 903 -15.86 -0.55 45.43
CA GLY A 903 -17.13 -0.67 46.10
C GLY A 903 -17.66 -2.12 46.17
N LYS A 904 -18.84 -2.35 45.62
CA LYS A 904 -19.49 -3.69 45.59
C LYS A 904 -19.08 -4.57 44.37
N ALA A 905 -18.17 -4.11 43.53
CA ALA A 905 -17.66 -4.88 42.44
C ALA A 905 -16.70 -5.99 42.93
N PHE A 906 -16.48 -6.98 42.09
CA PHE A 906 -15.62 -8.13 42.40
C PHE A 906 -14.75 -8.53 41.20
N ALA A 907 -13.63 -9.22 41.45
CA ALA A 907 -12.75 -9.74 40.41
C ALA A 907 -13.45 -10.91 39.69
N ALA A 908 -13.74 -10.73 38.43
CA ALA A 908 -14.38 -11.77 37.56
C ALA A 908 -13.38 -12.70 36.90
N MET A 909 -12.20 -12.18 36.61
CA MET A 909 -11.11 -12.94 35.95
C MET A 909 -9.76 -12.52 36.52
N ARG A 910 -8.80 -13.44 36.48
CA ARG A 910 -7.43 -13.19 36.96
C ARG A 910 -6.40 -13.65 35.95
N TYR A 911 -5.33 -12.88 35.83
CA TYR A 911 -4.10 -13.31 35.16
C TYR A 911 -3.44 -14.47 35.92
N ALA A 912 -2.49 -15.10 35.26
CA ALA A 912 -1.79 -16.29 35.82
C ALA A 912 -1.05 -15.99 37.15
N ASP A 913 -0.63 -14.76 37.38
CA ASP A 913 0.02 -14.32 38.61
C ASP A 913 -0.99 -13.93 39.74
N GLY A 914 -2.28 -14.09 39.48
CA GLY A 914 -3.38 -13.77 40.41
C GLY A 914 -3.87 -12.34 40.41
N GLN A 915 -3.24 -11.43 39.65
CA GLN A 915 -3.73 -10.05 39.49
C GLN A 915 -5.08 -10.04 38.75
N THR A 916 -5.88 -9.01 38.99
CA THR A 916 -7.23 -8.93 38.41
C THR A 916 -7.20 -8.51 36.95
N ALA A 917 -7.70 -9.38 36.07
CA ALA A 917 -7.80 -9.16 34.63
C ALA A 917 -9.18 -8.59 34.22
N ALA A 918 -10.24 -8.88 34.99
CA ALA A 918 -11.57 -8.34 34.75
C ALA A 918 -12.35 -8.11 36.06
N VAL A 919 -13.16 -7.08 36.04
CA VAL A 919 -14.03 -6.66 37.16
C VAL A 919 -15.48 -6.75 36.75
N ALA A 920 -16.32 -7.34 37.61
CA ALA A 920 -17.77 -7.38 37.43
C ALA A 920 -18.49 -6.62 38.55
N TYR A 921 -19.58 -5.95 38.18
CA TYR A 921 -20.49 -5.25 39.06
C TYR A 921 -21.91 -5.71 38.85
N GLN A 922 -22.57 -6.09 39.92
CA GLN A 922 -23.98 -6.44 39.97
C GLN A 922 -24.70 -5.49 40.90
N GLY A 923 -25.23 -4.41 40.36
CA GLY A 923 -26.09 -3.46 41.08
C GLY A 923 -27.55 -3.76 40.90
N ASN A 924 -28.39 -3.06 41.69
CA ASN A 924 -29.84 -3.03 41.50
C ASN A 924 -30.26 -2.13 40.35
N ASP A 925 -29.38 -1.21 39.97
CA ASP A 925 -29.50 -0.19 38.94
C ASP A 925 -29.06 -0.73 37.57
N TYR A 926 -27.83 -1.22 37.45
CA TYR A 926 -27.26 -1.77 36.21
C TYR A 926 -26.24 -2.86 36.54
N ARG A 927 -25.72 -3.53 35.47
CA ARG A 927 -24.59 -4.48 35.55
C ARG A 927 -23.47 -4.03 34.61
N ALA A 928 -22.24 -4.25 35.04
CA ALA A 928 -21.07 -3.98 34.22
C ALA A 928 -20.05 -5.10 34.35
N LEU A 929 -19.37 -5.42 33.25
CA LEU A 929 -18.18 -6.28 33.19
C LEU A 929 -17.10 -5.58 32.37
N THR A 930 -15.98 -5.29 33.01
CA THR A 930 -14.86 -4.57 32.43
C THR A 930 -13.64 -5.49 32.36
N MET A 931 -13.05 -5.65 31.19
CA MET A 931 -11.85 -6.47 30.95
C MET A 931 -10.66 -5.57 30.66
N GLY A 932 -9.56 -5.76 31.36
CA GLY A 932 -8.28 -5.07 31.14
C GLY A 932 -7.47 -5.63 29.94
N PHE A 933 -8.09 -6.49 29.14
CA PHE A 933 -7.54 -7.06 27.91
C PHE A 933 -8.64 -7.16 26.85
N PRO A 934 -8.29 -7.13 25.54
CA PRO A 934 -9.28 -7.26 24.47
C PRO A 934 -9.88 -8.68 24.40
N PHE A 935 -11.18 -8.77 24.31
CA PHE A 935 -11.90 -10.06 24.21
C PHE A 935 -11.52 -10.81 22.93
N GLU A 936 -11.37 -10.12 21.83
CA GLU A 936 -11.00 -10.70 20.53
C GLU A 936 -9.59 -11.28 20.52
N CYS A 937 -8.72 -10.87 21.43
CA CYS A 937 -7.38 -11.46 21.61
C CYS A 937 -7.38 -12.86 22.24
N ILE A 938 -8.50 -13.38 22.73
CA ILE A 938 -8.60 -14.76 23.23
C ILE A 938 -8.37 -15.73 22.05
N LYS A 939 -7.40 -16.65 22.17
CA LYS A 939 -6.95 -17.47 21.04
C LYS A 939 -8.00 -18.45 20.53
N SER A 940 -8.80 -19.04 21.41
CA SER A 940 -9.74 -20.12 21.08
C SER A 940 -11.18 -19.63 20.88
N ASP A 941 -11.76 -19.86 19.70
CA ASP A 941 -13.18 -19.59 19.41
C ASP A 941 -14.11 -20.28 20.42
N LYS A 942 -13.82 -21.53 20.78
CA LYS A 942 -14.60 -22.28 21.75
C LYS A 942 -14.59 -21.61 23.12
N LYS A 943 -13.44 -21.05 23.53
CA LYS A 943 -13.31 -20.32 24.79
C LYS A 943 -14.00 -18.98 24.73
N ARG A 944 -13.87 -18.22 23.63
CA ARG A 944 -14.63 -17.00 23.39
C ARG A 944 -16.13 -17.24 23.50
N ASN A 945 -16.65 -18.27 22.85
CA ASN A 945 -18.07 -18.61 22.88
C ASN A 945 -18.56 -19.00 24.28
N THR A 946 -17.77 -19.76 25.03
CA THR A 946 -18.10 -20.15 26.42
C THR A 946 -18.11 -18.94 27.34
N LEU A 947 -17.10 -18.10 27.22
CA LEU A 947 -16.94 -16.90 28.04
C LEU A 947 -18.07 -15.88 27.75
N MET A 948 -18.35 -15.61 26.46
CA MET A 948 -19.41 -14.69 26.06
C MET A 948 -20.79 -15.14 26.59
N ARG A 949 -21.06 -16.44 26.56
CA ARG A 949 -22.31 -16.99 27.16
C ARG A 949 -22.39 -16.71 28.65
N GLY A 950 -21.29 -16.88 29.39
CA GLY A 950 -21.22 -16.57 30.82
C GLY A 950 -21.43 -15.07 31.08
N MET A 951 -20.80 -14.21 30.31
CA MET A 951 -20.90 -12.75 30.42
C MET A 951 -22.31 -12.26 30.11
N ILE A 952 -22.94 -12.72 29.02
CA ILE A 952 -24.32 -12.35 28.69
C ILE A 952 -25.30 -12.84 29.74
N ASN A 953 -25.16 -14.06 30.23
CA ASN A 953 -26.00 -14.56 31.32
C ASN A 953 -25.88 -13.69 32.59
N PHE A 954 -24.69 -13.23 32.91
CA PHE A 954 -24.47 -12.30 34.02
C PHE A 954 -25.06 -10.92 33.73
N LEU A 955 -24.93 -10.38 32.55
CA LEU A 955 -25.30 -9.00 32.21
C LEU A 955 -26.81 -8.83 31.92
N ILE A 956 -27.44 -9.76 31.18
CA ILE A 956 -28.81 -9.62 30.67
C ILE A 956 -29.80 -10.45 31.48
N ASN A 957 -29.50 -11.72 31.78
CA ASN A 957 -30.46 -12.62 32.41
C ASN A 957 -30.57 -12.30 33.92
N ARG A 958 -31.52 -11.47 34.27
CA ARG A 958 -31.86 -11.12 35.67
C ARG A 958 -32.73 -12.25 36.26
N GLN A 959 -32.11 -13.37 36.67
CA GLN A 959 -32.81 -14.35 37.53
C GLN A 959 -32.69 -13.96 38.99
#